data_c3d88df7fe1dbef969ba55181f5e3a8e
#
_entry.id   c3d88df7fe1dbef969ba55181f5e3a8e
#
_cell.length_a   1.000
_cell.length_b   1.000
_cell.length_c   1.000
_cell.angle_alpha   90.00
_cell.angle_beta   90.00
_cell.angle_gamma   90.00
#
_symmetry.space_group_name_H-M   'P 1'
#
loop_
_entity.id
_entity.type
_entity.pdbx_description
1 polymer ?
#
loop_
_entity_poly.entity_id
_entity_poly.type
_entity_poly.pdbx_seq_one_letter_code
_entity_poly.pdbx_strand_id
1 'polypeptide(L)'
;MAEFRLFGEVSFSVGGRRVDVGPPRRQCVLAVLLVEVNRLVPVDVLAERVWFDQAPRKPHDVLYSYVSRLRRVLAADPDTALVRRSGGYVLETDPLSVDVHRFRHLVAESAFDEALELWRGTPLERLDTPWAESVRAALEVERLAAEVERTEQRLARNLPTPDLPALAAAHPLDERIARLHMRALYRAGRQADALDHFERVRRRLADELGADPSPPLRRAHEEILRGTAEPARPSGRNDLPADAADFTGREHETKALLAAVEDEKRTVVAVDGMAGVGKTTFAVHVAHLLADRYPDACLFLDLHAHTAGRSPTSTATALEVLLRALGVPKQDVPDGVDERSALLRATLAGHRVLLVLDNAESAAQVRPLLPGAAGSLAVVTSRRRLVDLPAWTLSLEVLPFPDALALFAGVVGDGRSERQPDAAAEVVRLCENLPLAIRLAAARLRSRPQWTVEHLAGRLGDGRRRLRELAVGEMGVASAFELSHAALPADRRRLFRLLGLHPGADVDVEAAAALAGLDVEAVEPLLEDLVDVHLLQEPVPGRYRFHDLLRDHARKTALDTEPDPREPVHRLVEHYLAGAAAADRALAPKGGQQMALSDRHFASRDDALRWLTAEHANLVAVTGWCGEHAPGPCWRLATALFRYLHIRGYNADLRHVHEVALVAADRDGDPDGRAVVRAHLGLALYRQGDFAAAHAVLREAVDLDRPNCRNQALAALGNAAKKLGRFDEALACFHRDLDLCRAAGNRHGEAVALGNLGAFHIDIARYEEGVAYLVGTLAAMREAGDRVGETVTLGNLGQVYLETGRAEEALDQLGRALALCQELGDRHGEARTLTSLGEAHGRLGRSDEALKHHHKALELIGEIGSHSLRTAAFNGLGTTLRHCGRPAEALDSHREALEVARRIGEPLQEAKALDGIAACLAEAGDHAAAETSWHAALTIFTALHHQPQVDRIEAHLAGLPSRAR
;
A
#
# COMPACT_ATOMS: atom_id res chain seq x y z
N MET A 1 -16.86 3.89 55.08
CA MET A 1 -16.72 3.48 53.69
C MET A 1 -17.50 2.20 53.47
N ALA A 2 -18.15 2.02 52.38
CA ALA A 2 -18.79 0.79 51.98
C ALA A 2 -17.73 -0.25 51.56
N GLU A 3 -17.99 -1.52 51.87
CA GLU A 3 -17.17 -2.65 51.44
C GLU A 3 -18.09 -3.75 50.92
N PHE A 4 -17.86 -4.18 49.66
CA PHE A 4 -18.59 -5.27 49.05
C PHE A 4 -17.66 -6.47 48.90
N ARG A 5 -18.16 -7.65 49.27
CA ARG A 5 -17.37 -8.87 49.18
C ARG A 5 -18.05 -9.89 48.29
N LEU A 6 -17.29 -10.42 47.35
CA LEU A 6 -17.67 -11.48 46.43
C LEU A 6 -16.74 -12.72 46.61
N PHE A 7 -15.56 -12.54 47.22
CA PHE A 7 -14.67 -13.64 47.62
C PHE A 7 -15.15 -14.32 48.91
N GLY A 8 -16.07 -15.24 48.76
CA GLY A 8 -16.82 -15.91 49.81
C GLY A 8 -18.31 -15.68 49.66
N GLU A 9 -19.07 -15.63 50.79
CA GLU A 9 -20.49 -15.27 50.79
C GLU A 9 -20.66 -13.80 50.41
N VAL A 10 -21.57 -13.53 49.43
CA VAL A 10 -21.89 -12.17 49.00
C VAL A 10 -22.37 -11.34 50.19
N SER A 11 -21.64 -10.28 50.53
CA SER A 11 -21.93 -9.45 51.67
C SER A 11 -21.64 -7.97 51.41
N PHE A 12 -22.36 -7.13 52.15
CA PHE A 12 -22.21 -5.70 52.14
C PHE A 12 -22.00 -5.19 53.55
N SER A 13 -21.05 -4.32 53.75
CA SER A 13 -20.78 -3.71 55.06
C SER A 13 -20.53 -2.22 54.94
N VAL A 14 -20.93 -1.45 55.95
CA VAL A 14 -20.69 -0.02 56.07
C VAL A 14 -20.09 0.28 57.44
N GLY A 15 -18.93 0.92 57.47
CA GLY A 15 -18.19 1.20 58.71
C GLY A 15 -17.87 -0.07 59.51
N GLY A 16 -17.60 -1.21 58.83
CA GLY A 16 -17.30 -2.49 59.46
C GLY A 16 -18.51 -3.30 59.97
N ARG A 17 -19.76 -2.73 59.90
CA ARG A 17 -20.98 -3.43 60.21
C ARG A 17 -21.59 -4.12 58.99
N ARG A 18 -21.80 -5.42 59.06
CA ARG A 18 -22.48 -6.21 58.02
C ARG A 18 -23.95 -5.82 57.94
N VAL A 19 -24.42 -5.56 56.75
CA VAL A 19 -25.81 -5.23 56.44
C VAL A 19 -26.46 -6.43 55.72
N ASP A 20 -27.64 -6.88 56.20
CA ASP A 20 -28.34 -8.03 55.61
C ASP A 20 -28.84 -7.72 54.19
N VAL A 21 -28.25 -8.37 53.20
CA VAL A 21 -28.66 -8.27 51.79
C VAL A 21 -29.90 -9.10 51.48
N GLY A 22 -30.22 -10.13 52.35
CA GLY A 22 -31.40 -11.00 52.24
C GLY A 22 -31.15 -12.28 51.45
N PRO A 23 -32.17 -12.95 50.93
CA PRO A 23 -32.09 -14.31 50.42
C PRO A 23 -31.17 -14.47 49.19
N PRO A 24 -30.70 -15.69 48.85
CA PRO A 24 -29.68 -15.96 47.85
C PRO A 24 -29.98 -15.35 46.47
N ARG A 25 -31.22 -15.38 46.04
CA ARG A 25 -31.61 -14.77 44.71
C ARG A 25 -31.42 -13.24 44.70
N ARG A 26 -31.66 -12.54 45.82
CA ARG A 26 -31.40 -11.10 45.94
C ARG A 26 -29.91 -10.82 46.08
N GLN A 27 -29.14 -11.70 46.75
CA GLN A 27 -27.69 -11.65 46.77
C GLN A 27 -27.11 -11.84 45.34
N CYS A 28 -27.71 -12.73 44.52
CA CYS A 28 -27.32 -12.94 43.15
C CYS A 28 -27.53 -11.66 42.29
N VAL A 29 -28.68 -10.95 42.43
CA VAL A 29 -28.89 -9.64 41.75
C VAL A 29 -27.79 -8.65 42.15
N LEU A 30 -27.44 -8.56 43.44
CA LEU A 30 -26.39 -7.66 43.89
C LEU A 30 -25.02 -8.08 43.32
N ALA A 31 -24.70 -9.38 43.34
CA ALA A 31 -23.45 -9.91 42.80
C ALA A 31 -23.27 -9.62 41.31
N VAL A 32 -24.31 -9.82 40.49
CA VAL A 32 -24.27 -9.49 39.07
C VAL A 32 -23.96 -8.00 38.85
N LEU A 33 -24.59 -7.11 39.63
CA LEU A 33 -24.37 -5.67 39.51
C LEU A 33 -22.99 -5.23 40.01
N LEU A 34 -22.43 -5.92 41.01
CA LEU A 34 -21.09 -5.67 41.56
C LEU A 34 -19.97 -6.14 40.60
N VAL A 35 -20.18 -7.26 39.92
CA VAL A 35 -19.23 -7.73 38.92
C VAL A 35 -19.18 -6.79 37.75
N GLU A 36 -20.33 -6.17 37.40
CA GLU A 36 -20.50 -5.18 36.32
C GLU A 36 -20.61 -3.73 36.90
N VAL A 37 -19.87 -3.45 37.98
CA VAL A 37 -19.94 -2.13 38.64
C VAL A 37 -19.78 -0.97 37.62
N ASN A 38 -20.59 0.08 37.78
CA ASN A 38 -20.62 1.25 36.91
C ASN A 38 -20.97 0.95 35.45
N ARG A 39 -21.45 -0.27 35.13
CA ARG A 39 -21.91 -0.65 33.79
C ARG A 39 -23.42 -0.93 33.79
N LEU A 40 -24.05 -0.64 32.63
CA LEU A 40 -25.46 -0.95 32.45
C LEU A 40 -25.67 -2.46 32.31
N VAL A 41 -26.45 -3.05 33.22
CA VAL A 41 -26.92 -4.43 33.08
C VAL A 41 -28.39 -4.41 32.62
N PRO A 42 -28.69 -4.90 31.42
CA PRO A 42 -30.06 -5.00 30.92
C PRO A 42 -30.93 -5.87 31.79
N VAL A 43 -32.22 -5.54 31.89
CA VAL A 43 -33.17 -6.26 32.78
C VAL A 43 -33.26 -7.74 32.42
N ASP A 44 -33.28 -8.06 31.13
CA ASP A 44 -33.37 -9.44 30.63
C ASP A 44 -32.12 -10.25 30.98
N VAL A 45 -30.92 -9.65 30.80
CA VAL A 45 -29.65 -10.26 31.19
C VAL A 45 -29.59 -10.49 32.71
N LEU A 46 -30.05 -9.53 33.48
CA LEU A 46 -30.10 -9.65 34.94
C LEU A 46 -31.04 -10.76 35.38
N ALA A 47 -32.20 -10.89 34.74
CA ALA A 47 -33.17 -11.95 35.01
C ALA A 47 -32.60 -13.33 34.60
N GLU A 48 -31.95 -13.45 33.45
CA GLU A 48 -31.30 -14.66 32.99
C GLU A 48 -30.20 -15.11 33.94
N ARG A 49 -29.31 -14.23 34.35
CA ARG A 49 -28.21 -14.54 35.28
C ARG A 49 -28.68 -14.99 36.69
N VAL A 50 -29.83 -14.51 37.12
CA VAL A 50 -30.40 -14.81 38.42
C VAL A 50 -31.22 -16.11 38.46
N TRP A 51 -31.96 -16.42 37.41
CA TRP A 51 -32.88 -17.57 37.41
C TRP A 51 -32.54 -18.63 36.34
N PHE A 52 -31.89 -18.30 35.27
CA PHE A 52 -31.64 -19.17 34.15
C PHE A 52 -32.93 -19.85 33.66
N ASP A 53 -33.08 -21.17 33.89
CA ASP A 53 -34.27 -21.97 33.53
C ASP A 53 -35.38 -22.01 34.61
N GLN A 54 -35.12 -21.48 35.82
CA GLN A 54 -36.02 -21.47 36.95
C GLN A 54 -36.75 -20.14 37.16
N ALA A 55 -37.04 -19.41 36.05
CA ALA A 55 -37.67 -18.12 36.15
C ALA A 55 -39.13 -18.18 36.70
N PRO A 56 -39.50 -17.27 37.59
CA PRO A 56 -40.87 -17.19 38.10
C PRO A 56 -41.78 -16.75 36.95
N ARG A 57 -43.15 -16.95 37.16
CA ARG A 57 -44.15 -16.57 36.15
C ARG A 57 -44.04 -15.11 35.67
N LYS A 58 -43.52 -14.20 36.50
CA LYS A 58 -43.31 -12.77 36.22
C LYS A 58 -41.90 -12.35 36.68
N PRO A 59 -40.83 -12.69 35.96
CA PRO A 59 -39.45 -12.47 36.44
C PRO A 59 -39.15 -11.00 36.65
N HIS A 60 -39.62 -10.12 35.75
CA HIS A 60 -39.39 -8.67 35.84
C HIS A 60 -40.04 -8.04 37.08
N ASP A 61 -41.26 -8.44 37.45
CA ASP A 61 -41.95 -7.90 38.63
C ASP A 61 -41.20 -8.32 39.95
N VAL A 62 -40.73 -9.54 39.97
CA VAL A 62 -39.89 -10.04 41.09
C VAL A 62 -38.57 -9.31 41.15
N LEU A 63 -37.94 -9.09 40.02
CA LEU A 63 -36.69 -8.35 39.93
C LEU A 63 -36.84 -6.91 40.40
N TYR A 64 -37.94 -6.24 40.00
CA TYR A 64 -38.22 -4.90 40.50
C TYR A 64 -38.36 -4.88 42.04
N SER A 65 -38.99 -5.90 42.60
CA SER A 65 -39.10 -6.03 44.08
C SER A 65 -37.72 -6.19 44.72
N TYR A 66 -36.84 -7.01 44.15
CA TYR A 66 -35.49 -7.20 44.63
C TYR A 66 -34.66 -5.91 44.52
N VAL A 67 -34.70 -5.22 43.38
CA VAL A 67 -34.02 -3.95 43.18
C VAL A 67 -34.51 -2.87 44.14
N SER A 68 -35.83 -2.78 44.38
CA SER A 68 -36.39 -1.84 45.35
C SER A 68 -35.87 -2.10 46.78
N ARG A 69 -35.77 -3.35 47.14
CA ARG A 69 -35.25 -3.73 48.50
C ARG A 69 -33.72 -3.51 48.59
N LEU A 70 -33.00 -3.80 47.50
CA LEU A 70 -31.54 -3.51 47.44
C LEU A 70 -31.28 -2.01 47.55
N ARG A 71 -32.03 -1.16 46.84
CA ARG A 71 -31.90 0.30 47.00
C ARG A 71 -32.03 0.77 48.44
N ARG A 72 -32.98 0.18 49.18
CA ARG A 72 -33.17 0.52 50.61
C ARG A 72 -32.03 0.06 51.48
N VAL A 73 -31.44 -1.08 51.15
CA VAL A 73 -30.27 -1.61 51.83
C VAL A 73 -29.01 -0.80 51.52
N LEU A 74 -28.82 -0.46 50.26
CA LEU A 74 -27.65 0.28 49.76
C LEU A 74 -27.67 1.77 50.15
N ALA A 75 -28.84 2.31 50.50
CA ALA A 75 -28.99 3.68 51.02
C ALA A 75 -28.27 3.89 52.36
N ALA A 76 -27.76 2.84 52.99
CA ALA A 76 -26.87 2.93 54.17
C ALA A 76 -25.50 3.57 53.84
N ASP A 77 -25.13 3.62 52.60
CA ASP A 77 -23.93 4.30 52.11
C ASP A 77 -24.31 5.38 51.07
N PRO A 78 -23.96 6.65 51.33
CA PRO A 78 -24.36 7.78 50.46
C PRO A 78 -23.66 7.78 49.09
N ASP A 79 -22.47 7.12 48.99
CA ASP A 79 -21.65 7.06 47.81
C ASP A 79 -22.03 5.89 46.87
N THR A 80 -23.01 5.05 47.32
CA THR A 80 -23.50 3.91 46.53
C THR A 80 -24.93 4.12 46.04
N ALA A 81 -25.16 4.08 44.74
CA ALA A 81 -26.49 4.27 44.16
C ALA A 81 -26.85 3.16 43.16
N LEU A 82 -28.03 2.57 43.27
CA LEU A 82 -28.58 1.65 42.30
C LEU A 82 -29.58 2.40 41.38
N VAL A 83 -29.06 2.82 40.22
CA VAL A 83 -29.79 3.72 39.29
C VAL A 83 -30.49 2.89 38.21
N ARG A 84 -31.67 3.32 37.78
CA ARG A 84 -32.36 2.78 36.61
C ARG A 84 -31.99 3.64 35.41
N ARG A 85 -31.45 3.03 34.37
CA ARG A 85 -31.19 3.63 33.07
C ARG A 85 -32.07 2.98 32.01
N SER A 86 -32.14 3.55 30.81
CA SER A 86 -32.96 2.99 29.72
C SER A 86 -32.57 1.53 29.45
N GLY A 87 -33.49 0.60 29.73
CA GLY A 87 -33.32 -0.84 29.47
C GLY A 87 -32.67 -1.67 30.60
N GLY A 88 -32.19 -1.05 31.70
CA GLY A 88 -31.46 -1.84 32.73
C GLY A 88 -31.20 -1.09 34.03
N TYR A 89 -30.24 -1.60 34.78
CA TYR A 89 -29.77 -1.07 36.07
C TYR A 89 -28.25 -0.89 36.04
N VAL A 90 -27.78 0.17 36.72
CA VAL A 90 -26.37 0.43 37.02
C VAL A 90 -26.19 0.54 38.51
N LEU A 91 -25.23 -0.16 39.09
CA LEU A 91 -24.77 0.07 40.44
C LEU A 91 -23.58 1.04 40.39
N GLU A 92 -23.80 2.25 40.80
CA GLU A 92 -22.79 3.31 40.84
C GLU A 92 -22.15 3.31 42.21
N THR A 93 -20.85 2.97 42.31
CA THR A 93 -20.03 2.99 43.52
C THR A 93 -18.56 3.01 43.16
N ASP A 94 -17.67 3.29 44.11
CA ASP A 94 -16.24 3.15 43.89
C ASP A 94 -15.87 1.68 43.58
N PRO A 95 -15.29 1.37 42.42
CA PRO A 95 -14.88 0.01 42.08
C PRO A 95 -13.96 -0.63 43.12
N LEU A 96 -13.10 0.15 43.78
CA LEU A 96 -12.16 -0.35 44.78
C LEU A 96 -12.84 -0.71 46.11
N SER A 97 -14.11 -0.32 46.31
CA SER A 97 -14.93 -0.80 47.42
C SER A 97 -15.38 -2.26 47.26
N VAL A 98 -15.23 -2.83 46.04
CA VAL A 98 -15.59 -4.22 45.70
C VAL A 98 -14.32 -5.08 45.63
N ASP A 99 -14.24 -6.13 46.44
CA ASP A 99 -13.04 -6.97 46.58
C ASP A 99 -12.51 -7.55 45.25
N VAL A 100 -13.36 -7.96 44.31
CA VAL A 100 -12.94 -8.46 43.00
C VAL A 100 -12.24 -7.39 42.17
N HIS A 101 -12.75 -6.17 42.14
CA HIS A 101 -12.12 -5.09 41.41
C HIS A 101 -10.86 -4.59 42.09
N ARG A 102 -10.85 -4.57 43.40
CA ARG A 102 -9.67 -4.28 44.19
C ARG A 102 -8.56 -5.34 44.01
N PHE A 103 -8.92 -6.63 43.95
CA PHE A 103 -8.01 -7.70 43.58
C PHE A 103 -7.34 -7.45 42.23
N ARG A 104 -8.13 -7.18 41.22
CA ARG A 104 -7.61 -6.91 39.88
C ARG A 104 -6.72 -5.68 39.82
N HIS A 105 -7.06 -4.65 40.59
CA HIS A 105 -6.21 -3.45 40.69
C HIS A 105 -4.87 -3.77 41.35
N LEU A 106 -4.87 -4.49 42.49
CA LEU A 106 -3.64 -4.89 43.15
C LEU A 106 -2.78 -5.84 42.30
N VAL A 107 -3.40 -6.75 41.56
CA VAL A 107 -2.68 -7.61 40.60
C VAL A 107 -2.02 -6.76 39.51
N ALA A 108 -2.71 -5.76 38.99
CA ALA A 108 -2.15 -4.83 37.97
C ALA A 108 -0.98 -4.01 38.53
N GLU A 109 -1.00 -3.71 39.81
CA GLU A 109 0.11 -3.03 40.52
C GLU A 109 1.21 -3.98 41.01
N SER A 110 1.11 -5.28 40.68
CA SER A 110 2.05 -6.33 41.09
C SER A 110 2.12 -6.52 42.63
N ALA A 111 1.10 -6.07 43.35
CA ALA A 111 0.95 -6.27 44.82
C ALA A 111 0.24 -7.59 45.12
N PHE A 112 0.86 -8.72 44.72
CA PHE A 112 0.22 -10.05 44.72
C PHE A 112 -0.08 -10.58 46.11
N ASP A 113 0.75 -10.30 47.09
CA ASP A 113 0.49 -10.74 48.48
C ASP A 113 -0.78 -10.08 49.01
N GLU A 114 -0.94 -8.76 48.84
CA GLU A 114 -2.15 -8.01 49.27
C GLU A 114 -3.38 -8.43 48.45
N ALA A 115 -3.22 -8.69 47.16
CA ALA A 115 -4.30 -9.16 46.29
C ALA A 115 -4.84 -10.51 46.76
N LEU A 116 -3.96 -11.48 47.07
CA LEU A 116 -4.35 -12.82 47.48
C LEU A 116 -4.91 -12.87 48.92
N GLU A 117 -4.58 -11.91 49.79
CA GLU A 117 -5.20 -11.76 51.12
C GLU A 117 -6.69 -11.40 51.07
N LEU A 118 -7.18 -10.88 49.97
CA LEU A 118 -8.60 -10.61 49.74
C LEU A 118 -9.44 -11.89 49.62
N TRP A 119 -8.83 -13.03 49.28
CA TRP A 119 -9.50 -14.31 49.10
C TRP A 119 -9.78 -14.97 50.44
N ARG A 120 -11.06 -14.99 50.85
CA ARG A 120 -11.49 -15.48 52.14
C ARG A 120 -12.36 -16.74 52.07
N GLY A 121 -12.64 -17.24 50.86
CA GLY A 121 -13.48 -18.42 50.61
C GLY A 121 -13.76 -18.59 49.13
N THR A 122 -14.61 -19.55 48.79
CA THR A 122 -15.04 -19.78 47.41
C THR A 122 -15.84 -18.57 46.90
N PRO A 123 -15.45 -17.94 45.76
CA PRO A 123 -16.18 -16.78 45.22
C PRO A 123 -17.66 -17.09 45.01
N LEU A 124 -18.52 -16.12 45.34
CA LEU A 124 -19.97 -16.25 45.20
C LEU A 124 -20.55 -17.49 45.90
N GLU A 125 -20.05 -17.80 47.08
CA GLU A 125 -20.52 -18.93 47.90
C GLU A 125 -22.04 -18.87 48.09
N ARG A 126 -22.72 -19.99 48.00
CA ARG A 126 -24.18 -20.17 48.11
C ARG A 126 -25.01 -19.62 46.91
N LEU A 127 -24.34 -19.21 45.79
CA LEU A 127 -25.05 -18.85 44.55
C LEU A 127 -24.91 -19.99 43.56
N ASP A 128 -26.02 -20.72 43.33
CA ASP A 128 -26.07 -21.90 42.45
C ASP A 128 -26.74 -21.53 41.12
N THR A 129 -26.10 -20.67 40.34
CA THR A 129 -26.55 -20.32 38.98
C THR A 129 -25.41 -20.57 38.03
N PRO A 130 -25.71 -20.98 36.76
CA PRO A 130 -24.66 -21.18 35.76
C PRO A 130 -23.78 -19.94 35.54
N TRP A 131 -24.37 -18.73 35.70
CA TRP A 131 -23.62 -17.49 35.67
C TRP A 131 -22.59 -17.42 36.84
N ALA A 132 -23.03 -17.72 38.05
CA ALA A 132 -22.13 -17.71 39.23
C ALA A 132 -21.01 -18.75 39.12
N GLU A 133 -21.32 -19.91 38.52
CA GLU A 133 -20.32 -20.94 38.25
C GLU A 133 -19.27 -20.47 37.24
N SER A 134 -19.72 -19.82 36.16
CA SER A 134 -18.83 -19.24 35.14
C SER A 134 -17.95 -18.15 35.73
N VAL A 135 -18.50 -17.24 36.56
CA VAL A 135 -17.72 -16.17 37.19
C VAL A 135 -16.73 -16.78 38.21
N ARG A 136 -17.14 -17.79 38.98
CA ARG A 136 -16.27 -18.50 39.89
C ARG A 136 -15.09 -19.13 39.20
N ALA A 137 -15.35 -19.85 38.08
CA ALA A 137 -14.30 -20.47 37.28
C ALA A 137 -13.31 -19.43 36.76
N ALA A 138 -13.81 -18.30 36.26
CA ALA A 138 -12.95 -17.22 35.77
C ALA A 138 -12.09 -16.60 36.88
N LEU A 139 -12.66 -16.36 38.05
CA LEU A 139 -11.93 -15.80 39.19
C LEU A 139 -10.87 -16.79 39.74
N GLU A 140 -11.12 -18.09 39.74
CA GLU A 140 -10.12 -19.10 40.13
C GLU A 140 -8.94 -19.13 39.17
N VAL A 141 -9.17 -18.93 37.87
CA VAL A 141 -8.10 -18.76 36.87
C VAL A 141 -7.27 -17.49 37.15
N GLU A 142 -7.93 -16.37 37.45
CA GLU A 142 -7.27 -15.13 37.85
C GLU A 142 -6.44 -15.30 39.13
N ARG A 143 -6.97 -16.05 40.13
CA ARG A 143 -6.27 -16.39 41.36
C ARG A 143 -5.01 -17.20 41.07
N LEU A 144 -5.14 -18.28 40.33
CA LEU A 144 -4.00 -19.15 39.98
C LEU A 144 -2.91 -18.33 39.24
N ALA A 145 -3.29 -17.48 38.33
CA ALA A 145 -2.34 -16.60 37.64
C ALA A 145 -1.60 -15.70 38.66
N ALA A 146 -2.30 -15.07 39.59
CA ALA A 146 -1.70 -14.24 40.64
C ALA A 146 -0.77 -15.03 41.58
N GLU A 147 -1.13 -16.27 41.94
CA GLU A 147 -0.30 -17.16 42.74
C GLU A 147 1.00 -17.55 42.01
N VAL A 148 0.92 -17.82 40.70
CA VAL A 148 2.08 -18.12 39.87
C VAL A 148 2.99 -16.90 39.77
N GLU A 149 2.44 -15.72 39.49
CA GLU A 149 3.22 -14.46 39.40
C GLU A 149 3.87 -14.11 40.73
N ARG A 150 3.12 -14.23 41.86
CA ARG A 150 3.69 -14.08 43.21
C ARG A 150 4.87 -15.01 43.44
N THR A 151 4.70 -16.28 43.06
CA THR A 151 5.73 -17.30 43.22
C THR A 151 6.96 -16.99 42.38
N GLU A 152 6.76 -16.56 41.14
CA GLU A 152 7.84 -16.17 40.23
C GLU A 152 8.59 -14.95 40.79
N GLN A 153 7.87 -13.95 41.30
CA GLN A 153 8.45 -12.76 41.94
C GLN A 153 9.23 -13.10 43.22
N ARG A 154 8.70 -14.00 44.07
CA ARG A 154 9.40 -14.47 45.29
C ARG A 154 10.66 -15.26 44.95
N LEU A 155 10.59 -16.13 43.94
CA LEU A 155 11.78 -16.84 43.43
C LEU A 155 12.81 -15.86 42.87
N ALA A 156 12.40 -14.88 42.09
CA ALA A 156 13.30 -13.86 41.54
C ALA A 156 14.04 -13.09 42.67
N ARG A 157 13.34 -12.78 43.76
CA ARG A 157 13.91 -12.09 44.94
C ARG A 157 14.60 -13.01 45.93
N ASN A 158 14.80 -14.28 45.60
CA ASN A 158 15.36 -15.32 46.46
C ASN A 158 14.64 -15.47 47.81
N LEU A 159 13.31 -15.24 47.81
CA LEU A 159 12.45 -15.40 48.98
C LEU A 159 11.89 -16.83 49.05
N PRO A 160 11.59 -17.34 50.25
CA PRO A 160 10.98 -18.67 50.39
C PRO A 160 9.64 -18.79 49.68
N THR A 161 9.40 -19.93 49.04
CA THR A 161 8.14 -20.28 48.35
C THR A 161 7.53 -21.55 48.94
N PRO A 162 7.02 -21.50 50.17
CA PRO A 162 6.54 -22.71 50.90
C PRO A 162 5.31 -23.34 50.24
N ASP A 163 4.50 -22.55 49.53
CA ASP A 163 3.24 -22.98 48.91
C ASP A 163 3.47 -23.68 47.55
N LEU A 164 4.64 -23.51 46.97
CA LEU A 164 4.94 -24.00 45.62
C LEU A 164 4.86 -25.53 45.45
N PRO A 165 5.30 -26.37 46.42
CA PRO A 165 5.11 -27.81 46.29
C PRO A 165 3.64 -28.23 46.27
N ALA A 166 2.78 -27.57 47.05
CA ALA A 166 1.34 -27.82 47.06
C ALA A 166 0.68 -27.37 45.76
N LEU A 167 1.09 -26.19 45.23
CA LEU A 167 0.63 -25.67 43.96
C LEU A 167 0.99 -26.61 42.82
N ALA A 168 2.22 -27.12 42.79
CA ALA A 168 2.66 -28.07 41.74
C ALA A 168 1.93 -29.43 41.87
N ALA A 169 1.53 -29.84 43.06
CA ALA A 169 0.74 -31.05 43.27
C ALA A 169 -0.73 -30.86 42.82
N ALA A 170 -1.30 -29.65 43.01
CA ALA A 170 -2.67 -29.31 42.61
C ALA A 170 -2.81 -29.13 41.07
N HIS A 171 -1.75 -28.66 40.42
CA HIS A 171 -1.73 -28.39 38.95
C HIS A 171 -0.60 -29.17 38.27
N PRO A 172 -0.67 -30.51 38.20
CA PRO A 172 0.44 -31.37 37.78
C PRO A 172 0.76 -31.32 36.28
N LEU A 173 -0.13 -30.73 35.46
CA LEU A 173 0.05 -30.54 34.00
C LEU A 173 0.42 -29.09 33.62
N ASP A 174 0.45 -28.18 34.61
CA ASP A 174 0.87 -26.81 34.35
C ASP A 174 2.40 -26.72 34.31
N GLU A 175 2.93 -26.60 33.07
CA GLU A 175 4.36 -26.60 32.84
C GLU A 175 5.06 -25.33 33.39
N ARG A 176 4.33 -24.22 33.58
CA ARG A 176 4.88 -23.01 34.16
C ARG A 176 5.16 -23.23 35.66
N ILE A 177 4.20 -23.81 36.37
CA ILE A 177 4.36 -24.17 37.77
C ILE A 177 5.45 -25.23 37.95
N ALA A 178 5.47 -26.24 37.07
CA ALA A 178 6.50 -27.27 37.06
C ALA A 178 7.90 -26.67 36.91
N ARG A 179 8.09 -25.74 36.00
CA ARG A 179 9.35 -25.01 35.77
C ARG A 179 9.78 -24.23 37.02
N LEU A 180 8.87 -23.54 37.67
CA LEU A 180 9.15 -22.79 38.91
C LEU A 180 9.56 -23.74 40.04
N HIS A 181 8.88 -24.87 40.19
CA HIS A 181 9.19 -25.87 41.19
C HIS A 181 10.56 -26.51 40.98
N MET A 182 10.91 -26.86 39.72
CA MET A 182 12.25 -27.36 39.39
C MET A 182 13.34 -26.34 39.75
N ARG A 183 13.13 -25.06 39.43
CA ARG A 183 14.08 -23.99 39.78
C ARG A 183 14.20 -23.79 41.29
N ALA A 184 13.10 -23.87 42.05
CA ALA A 184 13.11 -23.79 43.52
C ALA A 184 13.90 -24.95 44.13
N LEU A 185 13.68 -26.19 43.68
CA LEU A 185 14.41 -27.37 44.09
C LEU A 185 15.91 -27.28 43.79
N TYR A 186 16.28 -26.86 42.59
CA TYR A 186 17.66 -26.68 42.19
C TYR A 186 18.39 -25.65 43.08
N ARG A 187 17.75 -24.49 43.32
CA ARG A 187 18.29 -23.46 44.24
C ARG A 187 18.46 -23.95 45.67
N ALA A 188 17.60 -24.85 46.13
CA ALA A 188 17.72 -25.49 47.43
C ALA A 188 18.80 -26.59 47.46
N GLY A 189 19.63 -26.74 46.41
CA GLY A 189 20.65 -27.78 46.29
C GLY A 189 20.10 -29.18 46.00
N ARG A 190 18.80 -29.30 45.70
CA ARG A 190 18.08 -30.57 45.45
C ARG A 190 17.97 -30.88 43.96
N GLN A 191 19.12 -30.92 43.26
CA GLN A 191 19.16 -31.14 41.81
C GLN A 191 18.50 -32.44 41.38
N ALA A 192 18.71 -33.54 42.12
CA ALA A 192 18.09 -34.83 41.79
C ALA A 192 16.56 -34.77 41.86
N ASP A 193 16.01 -34.09 42.86
CA ASP A 193 14.55 -33.92 42.99
C ASP A 193 13.97 -33.04 41.89
N ALA A 194 14.71 -32.05 41.44
CA ALA A 194 14.30 -31.20 40.30
C ALA A 194 14.20 -31.99 38.98
N LEU A 195 15.20 -32.84 38.71
CA LEU A 195 15.23 -33.70 37.51
C LEU A 195 14.14 -34.79 37.59
N ASP A 196 13.92 -35.37 38.76
CA ASP A 196 12.84 -36.34 38.99
C ASP A 196 11.45 -35.72 38.83
N HIS A 197 11.30 -34.44 39.23
CA HIS A 197 10.06 -33.71 39.00
C HIS A 197 9.80 -33.51 37.52
N PHE A 198 10.80 -33.16 36.69
CA PHE A 198 10.66 -33.07 35.24
C PHE A 198 10.21 -34.39 34.62
N GLU A 199 10.82 -35.51 35.00
CA GLU A 199 10.45 -36.83 34.48
C GLU A 199 9.02 -37.25 34.82
N ARG A 200 8.53 -36.88 36.01
CA ARG A 200 7.14 -37.10 36.40
C ARG A 200 6.17 -36.27 35.54
N VAL A 201 6.48 -34.98 35.34
CA VAL A 201 5.65 -34.10 34.53
C VAL A 201 5.66 -34.58 33.05
N ARG A 202 6.83 -34.93 32.54
CA ARG A 202 6.98 -35.43 31.14
C ARG A 202 6.10 -36.68 30.90
N ARG A 203 6.15 -37.65 31.84
CA ARG A 203 5.31 -38.85 31.74
C ARG A 203 3.83 -38.51 31.77
N ARG A 204 3.40 -37.64 32.65
CA ARG A 204 1.98 -37.24 32.71
C ARG A 204 1.52 -36.52 31.47
N LEU A 205 2.32 -35.61 30.93
CA LEU A 205 2.00 -34.95 29.67
C LEU A 205 1.85 -35.95 28.52
N ALA A 206 2.72 -36.95 28.44
CA ALA A 206 2.62 -38.02 27.47
C ALA A 206 1.37 -38.90 27.68
N ASP A 207 1.10 -39.32 28.94
CA ASP A 207 0.03 -40.25 29.25
C ASP A 207 -1.37 -39.62 29.19
N GLU A 208 -1.53 -38.36 29.63
CA GLU A 208 -2.82 -37.68 29.73
C GLU A 208 -3.16 -36.79 28.54
N LEU A 209 -2.15 -36.21 27.88
CA LEU A 209 -2.32 -35.27 26.75
C LEU A 209 -1.67 -35.73 25.44
N GLY A 210 -0.87 -36.80 25.46
CA GLY A 210 -0.12 -37.24 24.26
C GLY A 210 0.92 -36.23 23.79
N ALA A 211 1.38 -35.33 24.65
CA ALA A 211 2.25 -34.21 24.31
C ALA A 211 3.63 -34.33 24.96
N ASP A 212 4.63 -33.80 24.27
CA ASP A 212 5.97 -33.60 24.84
C ASP A 212 6.04 -32.29 25.63
N PRO A 213 6.95 -32.19 26.66
CA PRO A 213 7.16 -30.95 27.37
C PRO A 213 7.48 -29.76 26.50
N SER A 214 6.96 -28.59 26.84
CA SER A 214 7.17 -27.34 26.10
C SER A 214 8.66 -26.93 26.08
N PRO A 215 9.07 -26.12 25.07
CA PRO A 215 10.45 -25.64 24.98
C PRO A 215 10.96 -24.92 26.24
N PRO A 216 10.17 -24.10 26.95
CA PRO A 216 10.62 -23.50 28.24
C PRO A 216 10.92 -24.49 29.34
N LEU A 217 10.11 -25.55 29.47
CA LEU A 217 10.33 -26.57 30.48
C LEU A 217 11.54 -27.46 30.15
N ARG A 218 11.71 -27.83 28.88
CA ARG A 218 12.90 -28.55 28.39
C ARG A 218 14.18 -27.76 28.62
N ARG A 219 14.18 -26.46 28.34
CA ARG A 219 15.32 -25.58 28.59
C ARG A 219 15.70 -25.54 30.06
N ALA A 220 14.74 -25.38 30.95
CA ALA A 220 15.01 -25.41 32.39
C ALA A 220 15.63 -26.74 32.85
N HIS A 221 15.18 -27.87 32.29
CA HIS A 221 15.75 -29.18 32.53
C HIS A 221 17.21 -29.28 32.05
N GLU A 222 17.50 -28.79 30.85
CA GLU A 222 18.85 -28.77 30.28
C GLU A 222 19.81 -27.86 31.07
N GLU A 223 19.33 -26.69 31.52
CA GLU A 223 20.10 -25.77 32.38
C GLU A 223 20.49 -26.41 33.69
N ILE A 224 19.55 -27.12 34.31
CA ILE A 224 19.77 -27.86 35.58
C ILE A 224 20.73 -29.04 35.38
N LEU A 225 20.62 -29.76 34.23
CA LEU A 225 21.52 -30.87 33.92
C LEU A 225 22.95 -30.40 33.69
N ARG A 226 23.15 -29.29 32.99
CA ARG A 226 24.47 -28.72 32.68
C ARG A 226 25.10 -28.00 33.89
N GLY A 227 24.34 -27.77 34.98
CA GLY A 227 24.81 -26.96 36.08
C GLY A 227 25.00 -25.48 35.74
N THR A 228 24.44 -25.02 34.62
CA THR A 228 24.55 -23.65 34.15
C THR A 228 23.38 -22.76 34.59
N ALA A 229 22.45 -23.31 35.38
CA ALA A 229 21.43 -22.52 36.04
C ALA A 229 22.13 -21.69 37.13
N GLU A 230 22.52 -20.46 36.77
CA GLU A 230 23.11 -19.53 37.71
C GLU A 230 22.17 -19.35 38.95
N PRO A 231 22.75 -19.30 40.16
CA PRO A 231 22.00 -18.74 41.28
C PRO A 231 21.66 -17.30 40.87
N ALA A 232 20.36 -16.97 40.87
CA ALA A 232 19.95 -15.66 40.49
C ALA A 232 20.72 -14.63 41.31
N ARG A 233 21.54 -13.82 40.65
CA ARG A 233 21.92 -12.51 41.20
C ARG A 233 20.61 -11.80 41.51
N PRO A 234 20.48 -11.01 42.57
CA PRO A 234 19.27 -10.24 42.81
C PRO A 234 18.96 -9.49 41.54
N SER A 235 17.84 -9.85 40.89
CA SER A 235 17.45 -9.20 39.65
C SER A 235 17.28 -7.73 39.96
N GLY A 236 18.02 -6.86 39.28
CA GLY A 236 17.85 -5.44 39.35
C GLY A 236 16.40 -5.08 38.99
N ARG A 237 16.01 -3.88 39.33
CA ARG A 237 14.67 -3.35 39.00
C ARG A 237 14.36 -3.51 37.52
N ASN A 238 13.25 -4.15 37.19
CA ASN A 238 12.79 -4.28 35.78
C ASN A 238 11.39 -3.66 35.65
N ASP A 239 11.34 -2.48 35.03
CA ASP A 239 10.13 -1.70 34.80
C ASP A 239 9.68 -1.79 33.31
N LEU A 240 10.22 -2.73 32.53
CA LEU A 240 9.82 -2.91 31.14
C LEU A 240 8.34 -3.32 31.04
N PRO A 241 7.57 -2.72 30.14
CA PRO A 241 6.24 -3.22 29.79
C PRO A 241 6.31 -4.68 29.31
N ALA A 242 5.18 -5.39 29.38
CA ALA A 242 5.10 -6.76 28.85
C ALA A 242 5.46 -6.79 27.36
N ASP A 243 6.26 -7.77 26.97
CA ASP A 243 6.57 -7.98 25.54
C ASP A 243 5.31 -8.40 24.78
N ALA A 244 5.19 -7.95 23.55
CA ALA A 244 4.05 -8.26 22.70
C ALA A 244 4.09 -9.74 22.28
N ALA A 245 3.11 -10.52 22.73
CA ALA A 245 3.03 -11.95 22.41
C ALA A 245 2.85 -12.24 20.90
N ASP A 246 2.35 -11.26 20.15
CA ASP A 246 2.14 -11.29 18.71
C ASP A 246 3.16 -10.44 17.92
N PHE A 247 4.36 -10.23 18.51
CA PHE A 247 5.45 -9.55 17.81
C PHE A 247 5.86 -10.36 16.57
N THR A 248 5.79 -9.73 15.41
CA THR A 248 5.99 -10.41 14.12
C THR A 248 6.89 -9.57 13.22
N GLY A 249 7.83 -10.22 12.55
CA GLY A 249 8.80 -9.58 11.65
C GLY A 249 9.89 -8.81 12.40
N ARG A 250 10.56 -7.90 11.72
CA ARG A 250 11.65 -7.06 12.26
C ARG A 250 12.93 -7.84 12.62
N GLU A 251 13.12 -9.01 12.04
CA GLU A 251 14.32 -9.81 12.33
C GLU A 251 15.60 -9.11 11.89
N HIS A 252 15.53 -8.40 10.75
CA HIS A 252 16.68 -7.65 10.23
C HIS A 252 17.06 -6.49 11.16
N GLU A 253 16.08 -5.68 11.53
CA GLU A 253 16.27 -4.53 12.41
C GLU A 253 16.69 -4.96 13.82
N THR A 254 16.10 -6.06 14.33
CA THR A 254 16.48 -6.66 15.61
C THR A 254 17.95 -7.12 15.59
N LYS A 255 18.36 -7.85 14.54
CA LYS A 255 19.76 -8.28 14.38
C LYS A 255 20.71 -7.09 14.26
N ALA A 256 20.33 -6.08 13.46
CA ALA A 256 21.13 -4.86 13.28
C ALA A 256 21.33 -4.11 14.59
N LEU A 257 20.28 -3.96 15.40
CA LEU A 257 20.36 -3.27 16.70
C LEU A 257 21.19 -4.09 17.69
N LEU A 258 20.95 -5.41 17.78
CA LEU A 258 21.75 -6.29 18.66
C LEU A 258 23.23 -6.27 18.30
N ALA A 259 23.57 -6.32 17.01
CA ALA A 259 24.95 -6.18 16.53
C ALA A 259 25.55 -4.80 16.85
N ALA A 260 24.73 -3.73 16.74
CA ALA A 260 25.18 -2.38 17.09
C ALA A 260 25.52 -2.25 18.61
N VAL A 261 24.80 -2.97 19.47
CA VAL A 261 25.00 -2.96 20.91
C VAL A 261 26.14 -3.89 21.37
N GLU A 262 26.66 -4.77 20.50
CA GLU A 262 27.86 -5.56 20.78
C GLU A 262 29.14 -4.70 20.90
N ASP A 263 29.15 -3.51 20.28
CA ASP A 263 30.20 -2.52 20.50
C ASP A 263 29.97 -1.84 21.87
N GLU A 264 30.69 -2.31 22.89
CA GLU A 264 30.60 -1.79 24.28
C GLU A 264 30.83 -0.29 24.41
N LYS A 265 31.35 0.40 23.39
CA LYS A 265 31.51 1.85 23.37
C LYS A 265 30.20 2.59 23.05
N ARG A 266 29.18 1.87 22.55
CA ARG A 266 27.90 2.48 22.23
C ARG A 266 26.98 2.49 23.44
N THR A 267 26.61 3.69 23.86
CA THR A 267 25.76 3.92 25.03
C THR A 267 24.35 4.37 24.66
N VAL A 268 24.12 4.74 23.40
CA VAL A 268 22.84 5.30 22.93
C VAL A 268 22.45 4.72 21.57
N VAL A 269 21.21 4.23 21.51
CA VAL A 269 20.53 3.82 20.27
C VAL A 269 19.26 4.65 20.12
N ALA A 270 19.06 5.26 18.95
CA ALA A 270 17.84 5.98 18.63
C ALA A 270 17.03 5.22 17.59
N VAL A 271 15.75 4.99 17.86
CA VAL A 271 14.79 4.33 16.96
C VAL A 271 13.75 5.35 16.54
N ASP A 272 13.75 5.74 15.27
CA ASP A 272 12.78 6.69 14.73
C ASP A 272 11.85 6.06 13.68
N GLY A 273 10.86 6.81 13.23
CA GLY A 273 9.91 6.36 12.24
C GLY A 273 8.51 6.95 12.44
N MET A 274 7.63 6.74 11.46
CA MET A 274 6.28 7.29 11.48
C MET A 274 5.42 6.81 12.64
N ALA A 275 4.31 7.54 12.92
CA ALA A 275 3.33 7.13 13.93
C ALA A 275 2.67 5.78 13.55
N GLY A 276 2.55 4.87 14.51
CA GLY A 276 1.92 3.56 14.28
C GLY A 276 2.80 2.48 13.67
N VAL A 277 4.09 2.76 13.38
CA VAL A 277 5.03 1.80 12.79
C VAL A 277 5.54 0.73 13.77
N GLY A 278 5.28 0.93 15.09
CA GLY A 278 5.63 -0.05 16.12
C GLY A 278 6.94 0.22 16.87
N LYS A 279 7.44 1.47 16.91
CA LYS A 279 8.70 1.84 17.62
C LYS A 279 8.75 1.40 19.07
N THR A 280 7.74 1.76 19.85
CA THR A 280 7.62 1.38 21.26
C THR A 280 7.63 -0.13 21.43
N THR A 281 6.83 -0.86 20.63
CA THR A 281 6.76 -2.31 20.67
C THR A 281 8.11 -2.94 20.32
N PHE A 282 8.79 -2.42 19.30
CA PHE A 282 10.13 -2.87 18.91
C PHE A 282 11.17 -2.60 20.01
N ALA A 283 11.19 -1.39 20.59
CA ALA A 283 12.12 -1.03 21.66
C ALA A 283 11.91 -1.89 22.90
N VAL A 284 10.66 -2.17 23.28
CA VAL A 284 10.32 -3.06 24.40
C VAL A 284 10.76 -4.49 24.10
N HIS A 285 10.49 -5.01 22.88
CA HIS A 285 10.92 -6.33 22.46
C HIS A 285 12.44 -6.49 22.54
N VAL A 286 13.19 -5.56 21.96
CA VAL A 286 14.66 -5.56 22.00
C VAL A 286 15.17 -5.41 23.44
N ALA A 287 14.50 -4.57 24.26
CA ALA A 287 14.88 -4.42 25.65
C ALA A 287 14.74 -5.74 26.44
N HIS A 288 13.69 -6.53 26.16
CA HIS A 288 13.56 -7.89 26.74
C HIS A 288 14.68 -8.84 26.28
N LEU A 289 15.10 -8.78 25.02
CA LEU A 289 16.23 -9.58 24.52
C LEU A 289 17.57 -9.18 25.14
N LEU A 290 17.71 -7.89 25.52
CA LEU A 290 18.92 -7.36 26.13
C LEU A 290 18.93 -7.40 27.65
N ALA A 291 17.80 -7.68 28.31
CA ALA A 291 17.64 -7.58 29.77
C ALA A 291 18.72 -8.34 30.56
N ASP A 292 19.08 -9.53 30.13
CA ASP A 292 20.11 -10.33 30.77
C ASP A 292 21.53 -9.70 30.74
N ARG A 293 21.76 -8.77 29.80
CA ARG A 293 23.04 -8.04 29.69
C ARG A 293 23.10 -6.84 30.65
N TYR A 294 21.94 -6.38 31.18
CA TYR A 294 21.81 -5.23 32.06
C TYR A 294 21.18 -5.62 33.41
N PRO A 295 21.87 -6.39 34.22
CA PRO A 295 21.31 -7.03 35.41
C PRO A 295 21.00 -6.07 36.58
N ASP A 296 21.54 -4.85 36.56
CA ASP A 296 21.36 -3.93 37.71
C ASP A 296 20.02 -3.19 37.66
N ALA A 297 19.58 -2.78 36.46
CA ALA A 297 18.21 -2.28 36.21
C ALA A 297 17.85 -2.26 34.74
N CYS A 298 16.56 -2.49 34.42
CA CYS A 298 15.93 -2.19 33.14
C CYS A 298 14.78 -1.23 33.40
N LEU A 299 14.92 0.02 32.98
CA LEU A 299 13.97 1.10 33.26
C LEU A 299 13.26 1.52 31.99
N PHE A 300 11.96 1.68 32.05
CA PHE A 300 11.13 2.24 30.98
C PHE A 300 10.54 3.58 31.41
N LEU A 301 10.68 4.59 30.57
CA LEU A 301 10.14 5.93 30.79
C LEU A 301 9.49 6.45 29.53
N ASP A 302 8.17 6.65 29.54
CA ASP A 302 7.45 7.38 28.49
C ASP A 302 7.61 8.90 28.74
N LEU A 303 8.21 9.57 27.74
CA LEU A 303 8.41 11.02 27.76
C LEU A 303 7.18 11.80 27.29
N HIS A 304 6.13 11.10 26.86
CA HIS A 304 4.81 11.62 26.52
C HIS A 304 4.79 12.73 25.44
N ALA A 305 5.80 12.83 24.54
CA ALA A 305 5.85 13.89 23.54
C ALA A 305 4.61 13.93 22.63
N HIS A 306 3.99 12.77 22.40
CA HIS A 306 2.83 12.65 21.50
C HIS A 306 1.71 11.83 22.14
N THR A 307 1.47 12.02 23.44
CA THR A 307 0.40 11.34 24.17
C THR A 307 -0.81 12.27 24.30
N ALA A 308 -1.99 11.80 23.84
CA ALA A 308 -3.22 12.60 23.90
C ALA A 308 -3.54 13.02 25.33
N GLY A 309 -3.85 14.30 25.53
CA GLY A 309 -4.26 14.85 26.82
C GLY A 309 -3.16 14.97 27.87
N ARG A 310 -1.88 14.74 27.52
CA ARG A 310 -0.73 14.93 28.41
C ARG A 310 0.28 15.89 27.78
N SER A 311 0.88 16.74 28.60
CA SER A 311 2.03 17.54 28.18
C SER A 311 3.29 16.69 28.17
N PRO A 312 4.27 16.98 27.26
CA PRO A 312 5.56 16.31 27.27
C PRO A 312 6.21 16.36 28.66
N THR A 313 6.77 15.24 29.08
CA THR A 313 7.48 15.15 30.37
C THR A 313 8.71 16.04 30.34
N SER A 314 8.79 17.01 31.27
CA SER A 314 9.97 17.86 31.33
C SER A 314 11.22 17.06 31.63
N THR A 315 12.38 17.51 31.14
CA THR A 315 13.68 16.89 31.42
C THR A 315 13.95 16.78 32.93
N ALA A 316 13.55 17.82 33.73
CA ALA A 316 13.68 17.80 35.17
C ALA A 316 12.86 16.71 35.84
N THR A 317 11.61 16.51 35.41
CA THR A 317 10.72 15.44 35.91
C THR A 317 11.24 14.06 35.50
N ALA A 318 11.68 13.90 34.26
CA ALA A 318 12.26 12.65 33.75
C ALA A 318 13.49 12.23 34.57
N LEU A 319 14.41 13.17 34.85
CA LEU A 319 15.58 12.93 35.68
C LEU A 319 15.19 12.53 37.11
N GLU A 320 14.20 13.17 37.72
CA GLU A 320 13.72 12.82 39.05
C GLU A 320 13.18 11.38 39.11
N VAL A 321 12.37 11.02 38.11
CA VAL A 321 11.79 9.67 37.99
C VAL A 321 12.91 8.62 37.87
N LEU A 322 13.89 8.85 36.99
CA LEU A 322 15.02 7.91 36.80
C LEU A 322 15.89 7.79 38.06
N LEU A 323 16.26 8.93 38.67
CA LEU A 323 17.06 8.90 39.94
C LEU A 323 16.36 8.14 41.05
N ARG A 324 15.06 8.38 41.22
CA ARG A 324 14.26 7.65 42.21
C ARG A 324 14.15 6.16 41.88
N ALA A 325 13.99 5.83 40.61
CA ALA A 325 13.97 4.46 40.15
C ALA A 325 15.29 3.71 40.46
N LEU A 326 16.41 4.46 40.40
CA LEU A 326 17.75 3.95 40.77
C LEU A 326 18.04 3.98 42.26
N GLY A 327 17.06 4.34 43.09
CA GLY A 327 17.18 4.26 44.53
C GLY A 327 17.67 5.55 45.22
N VAL A 328 17.80 6.65 44.50
CA VAL A 328 18.18 7.95 45.11
C VAL A 328 16.99 8.51 45.90
N PRO A 329 17.13 8.79 47.22
CA PRO A 329 16.07 9.36 48.02
C PRO A 329 15.64 10.74 47.49
N LYS A 330 14.36 11.06 47.63
CA LYS A 330 13.79 12.32 47.08
C LYS A 330 14.53 13.57 47.58
N GLN A 331 14.93 13.58 48.84
CA GLN A 331 15.64 14.68 49.52
C GLN A 331 17.07 14.90 49.00
N ASP A 332 17.66 13.91 48.35
CA ASP A 332 19.02 13.95 47.83
C ASP A 332 19.02 14.28 46.27
N VAL A 333 17.85 14.48 45.70
CA VAL A 333 17.70 14.89 44.27
C VAL A 333 17.78 16.41 44.19
N PRO A 334 18.79 16.95 43.50
CA PRO A 334 18.94 18.42 43.35
C PRO A 334 17.79 19.08 42.56
N ASP A 335 17.64 20.40 42.72
CA ASP A 335 16.59 21.14 41.96
C ASP A 335 16.99 21.44 40.51
N GLY A 336 18.27 21.64 40.22
CA GLY A 336 18.79 21.99 38.89
C GLY A 336 18.88 20.82 37.93
N VAL A 337 18.55 21.03 36.65
CA VAL A 337 18.59 20.00 35.60
C VAL A 337 20.01 19.45 35.39
N ASP A 338 21.01 20.35 35.36
CA ASP A 338 22.41 19.97 35.11
C ASP A 338 22.97 19.16 36.29
N GLU A 339 22.58 19.52 37.51
CA GLU A 339 22.97 18.80 38.73
C GLU A 339 22.31 17.39 38.79
N ARG A 340 21.02 17.29 38.43
CA ARG A 340 20.31 16.01 38.30
C ARG A 340 20.95 15.11 37.24
N SER A 341 21.32 15.70 36.09
CA SER A 341 22.00 14.99 35.01
C SER A 341 23.39 14.47 35.42
N ALA A 342 24.15 15.30 36.15
CA ALA A 342 25.44 14.90 36.73
C ALA A 342 25.27 13.76 37.76
N LEU A 343 24.26 13.84 38.61
CA LEU A 343 23.93 12.83 39.60
C LEU A 343 23.50 11.52 38.94
N LEU A 344 22.66 11.60 37.86
CA LEU A 344 22.25 10.43 37.08
C LEU A 344 23.47 9.72 36.48
N ARG A 345 24.40 10.46 35.83
CA ARG A 345 25.63 9.90 35.29
C ARG A 345 26.51 9.26 36.37
N ALA A 346 26.62 9.91 37.54
CA ALA A 346 27.36 9.34 38.68
C ALA A 346 26.72 8.07 39.24
N THR A 347 25.38 8.03 39.30
CA THR A 347 24.63 6.85 39.75
C THR A 347 24.74 5.69 38.78
N LEU A 348 24.78 5.97 37.45
CA LEU A 348 24.95 4.96 36.42
C LEU A 348 26.39 4.46 36.27
N ALA A 349 27.37 5.20 36.79
CA ALA A 349 28.78 4.84 36.69
C ALA A 349 29.07 3.50 37.42
N GLY A 350 29.61 2.54 36.67
CA GLY A 350 29.92 1.21 37.21
C GLY A 350 28.72 0.24 37.27
N HIS A 351 27.53 0.68 36.85
CA HIS A 351 26.32 -0.15 36.74
C HIS A 351 26.01 -0.52 35.32
N ARG A 352 25.36 -1.64 35.13
CA ARG A 352 24.86 -2.15 33.85
C ARG A 352 23.33 -1.94 33.79
N VAL A 353 22.91 -0.77 33.35
CA VAL A 353 21.51 -0.35 33.31
C VAL A 353 21.03 -0.16 31.87
N LEU A 354 19.87 -0.69 31.57
CA LEU A 354 19.15 -0.43 30.32
C LEU A 354 18.07 0.62 30.57
N LEU A 355 18.15 1.71 29.83
CA LEU A 355 17.13 2.78 29.84
C LEU A 355 16.34 2.74 28.54
N VAL A 356 15.04 2.58 28.58
CA VAL A 356 14.15 2.77 27.43
C VAL A 356 13.43 4.09 27.62
N LEU A 357 13.80 5.08 26.79
CA LEU A 357 13.22 6.43 26.77
C LEU A 357 12.26 6.52 25.60
N ASP A 358 11.00 6.24 25.86
CA ASP A 358 9.99 6.14 24.82
C ASP A 358 9.38 7.51 24.49
N ASN A 359 9.03 7.72 23.21
CA ASN A 359 8.26 8.87 22.75
C ASN A 359 8.92 10.23 23.06
N ALA A 360 10.20 10.36 22.71
CA ALA A 360 10.99 11.58 22.89
C ALA A 360 10.58 12.67 21.89
N GLU A 361 10.57 13.94 22.35
CA GLU A 361 10.25 15.13 21.55
C GLU A 361 11.45 15.63 20.75
N SER A 362 12.62 15.68 21.40
CA SER A 362 13.83 16.27 20.82
C SER A 362 15.10 15.71 21.45
N ALA A 363 16.22 15.90 20.75
CA ALA A 363 17.55 15.57 21.27
C ALA A 363 17.89 16.39 22.54
N ALA A 364 17.41 17.63 22.65
CA ALA A 364 17.62 18.48 23.83
C ALA A 364 16.95 17.92 25.08
N GLN A 365 15.73 17.32 24.94
CA GLN A 365 15.04 16.65 26.04
C GLN A 365 15.81 15.43 26.55
N VAL A 366 16.35 14.62 25.64
CA VAL A 366 16.95 13.32 25.92
C VAL A 366 18.41 13.43 26.39
N ARG A 367 19.18 14.38 25.85
CA ARG A 367 20.63 14.50 26.11
C ARG A 367 21.00 14.47 27.60
N PRO A 368 20.29 15.18 28.53
CA PRO A 368 20.57 15.12 29.95
C PRO A 368 20.26 13.77 30.61
N LEU A 369 19.45 12.90 29.97
CA LEU A 369 19.02 11.59 30.47
C LEU A 369 19.97 10.45 30.08
N LEU A 370 20.99 10.74 29.25
CA LEU A 370 21.85 9.73 28.69
C LEU A 370 22.95 9.26 29.66
N PRO A 371 23.31 7.96 29.64
CA PRO A 371 24.46 7.46 30.39
C PRO A 371 25.77 8.11 29.90
N GLY A 372 26.66 8.43 30.85
CA GLY A 372 27.93 9.09 30.57
C GLY A 372 29.12 8.14 30.36
N ALA A 373 28.96 6.83 30.61
CA ALA A 373 30.02 5.84 30.55
C ALA A 373 29.55 4.53 29.95
N ALA A 374 30.49 3.74 29.43
CA ALA A 374 30.25 2.38 28.98
C ALA A 374 29.70 1.49 30.11
N GLY A 375 28.88 0.50 29.74
CA GLY A 375 28.23 -0.43 30.67
C GLY A 375 26.72 -0.26 30.73
N SER A 376 26.17 0.93 30.55
CA SER A 376 24.72 1.21 30.44
C SER A 376 24.33 1.60 29.03
N LEU A 377 23.10 1.29 28.62
CA LEU A 377 22.54 1.57 27.30
C LEU A 377 21.25 2.38 27.43
N ALA A 378 21.10 3.41 26.60
CA ALA A 378 19.83 4.08 26.41
C ALA A 378 19.26 3.75 25.02
N VAL A 379 18.05 3.21 24.98
CA VAL A 379 17.24 3.02 23.75
C VAL A 379 16.19 4.12 23.73
N VAL A 380 16.27 5.00 22.75
CA VAL A 380 15.39 6.17 22.64
C VAL A 380 14.44 5.95 21.46
N THR A 381 13.15 6.12 21.65
CA THR A 381 12.23 6.14 20.52
C THR A 381 11.72 7.55 20.26
N SER A 382 11.55 7.91 18.99
CA SER A 382 11.02 9.22 18.59
C SER A 382 10.23 9.15 17.30
N ARG A 383 9.31 10.10 17.08
CA ARG A 383 8.66 10.33 15.77
C ARG A 383 9.45 11.29 14.90
N ARG A 384 10.57 11.82 15.39
CA ARG A 384 11.49 12.72 14.69
C ARG A 384 12.85 12.07 14.59
N ARG A 385 13.57 12.37 13.53
CA ARG A 385 15.00 12.06 13.46
C ARG A 385 15.75 12.92 14.47
N LEU A 386 16.45 12.30 15.39
CA LEU A 386 17.23 13.00 16.44
C LEU A 386 18.68 13.22 15.97
N VAL A 387 18.85 14.00 14.90
CA VAL A 387 20.14 14.18 14.19
C VAL A 387 21.24 14.71 15.11
N ASP A 388 20.89 15.54 16.09
CA ASP A 388 21.82 16.14 17.07
C ASP A 388 22.20 15.20 18.21
N LEU A 389 21.66 13.97 18.24
CA LEU A 389 21.97 13.01 19.29
C LEU A 389 23.16 12.15 18.86
N PRO A 390 24.22 12.00 19.67
CA PRO A 390 25.32 11.11 19.36
C PRO A 390 24.90 9.65 19.59
N ALA A 391 24.03 9.13 18.75
CA ALA A 391 23.42 7.82 18.83
C ALA A 391 23.60 7.03 17.54
N TRP A 392 23.65 5.70 17.64
CA TRP A 392 23.38 4.89 16.46
C TRP A 392 21.88 4.93 16.17
N THR A 393 21.54 5.24 14.92
CA THR A 393 20.15 5.47 14.53
C THR A 393 19.59 4.35 13.68
N LEU A 394 18.36 3.96 13.95
CA LEU A 394 17.58 2.99 13.19
C LEU A 394 16.23 3.61 12.85
N SER A 395 15.98 3.85 11.57
CA SER A 395 14.66 4.26 11.09
C SER A 395 13.80 3.05 10.80
N LEU A 396 12.66 2.91 11.49
CA LEU A 396 11.70 1.84 11.24
C LEU A 396 10.74 2.23 10.12
N GLU A 397 10.75 1.45 9.06
CA GLU A 397 9.77 1.53 7.98
C GLU A 397 8.54 0.65 8.29
N VAL A 398 7.53 0.65 7.42
CA VAL A 398 6.41 -0.29 7.49
C VAL A 398 6.90 -1.74 7.37
N LEU A 399 6.07 -2.70 7.79
CA LEU A 399 6.47 -4.12 7.72
C LEU A 399 6.64 -4.58 6.26
N PRO A 400 7.57 -5.49 5.98
CA PRO A 400 7.55 -6.27 4.75
C PRO A 400 6.19 -6.97 4.58
N PHE A 401 5.72 -7.07 3.34
CA PHE A 401 4.38 -7.61 3.08
C PHE A 401 4.12 -9.01 3.68
N PRO A 402 5.06 -9.97 3.63
CA PRO A 402 4.86 -11.28 4.28
C PRO A 402 4.64 -11.18 5.79
N ASP A 403 5.40 -10.32 6.47
CA ASP A 403 5.31 -10.12 7.92
C ASP A 403 4.02 -9.38 8.29
N ALA A 404 3.62 -8.42 7.47
CA ALA A 404 2.36 -7.71 7.61
C ALA A 404 1.15 -8.65 7.47
N LEU A 405 1.21 -9.60 6.54
CA LEU A 405 0.18 -10.63 6.35
C LEU A 405 0.15 -11.61 7.52
N ALA A 406 1.32 -12.03 8.02
CA ALA A 406 1.44 -12.88 9.20
C ALA A 406 0.88 -12.20 10.46
N LEU A 407 1.17 -10.90 10.65
CA LEU A 407 0.58 -10.11 11.73
C LEU A 407 -0.95 -10.06 11.64
N PHE A 408 -1.50 -9.81 10.44
CA PHE A 408 -2.94 -9.79 10.22
C PHE A 408 -3.57 -11.14 10.59
N ALA A 409 -3.03 -12.24 10.07
CA ALA A 409 -3.51 -13.60 10.34
C ALA A 409 -3.43 -13.95 11.83
N GLY A 410 -2.31 -13.64 12.50
CA GLY A 410 -2.10 -13.88 13.91
C GLY A 410 -3.09 -13.14 14.80
N VAL A 411 -3.40 -11.86 14.50
CA VAL A 411 -4.36 -11.07 15.28
C VAL A 411 -5.81 -11.48 15.01
N VAL A 412 -6.17 -11.89 13.79
CA VAL A 412 -7.50 -12.43 13.45
C VAL A 412 -7.73 -13.75 14.16
N GLY A 413 -6.81 -14.71 14.08
CA GLY A 413 -6.70 -15.90 14.90
C GLY A 413 -7.79 -16.98 14.73
N ASP A 414 -8.75 -16.81 13.78
CA ASP A 414 -9.90 -17.72 13.60
C ASP A 414 -9.93 -18.42 12.23
N GLY A 415 -8.84 -18.36 11.49
CA GLY A 415 -8.65 -19.03 10.18
C GLY A 415 -9.40 -18.36 9.02
N ARG A 416 -10.01 -17.17 9.20
CA ARG A 416 -10.68 -16.46 8.09
C ARG A 416 -9.70 -15.93 7.06
N SER A 417 -8.52 -15.49 7.49
CA SER A 417 -7.43 -15.03 6.62
C SER A 417 -6.92 -16.13 5.69
N GLU A 418 -6.77 -17.34 6.21
CA GLU A 418 -6.31 -18.51 5.44
C GLU A 418 -7.36 -18.99 4.45
N ARG A 419 -8.64 -18.85 4.78
CA ARG A 419 -9.76 -19.19 3.88
C ARG A 419 -9.97 -18.16 2.77
N GLN A 420 -9.52 -16.90 2.96
CA GLN A 420 -9.67 -15.82 2.00
C GLN A 420 -8.33 -15.08 1.80
N PRO A 421 -7.29 -15.75 1.25
CA PRO A 421 -5.92 -15.23 1.19
C PRO A 421 -5.81 -13.96 0.34
N ASP A 422 -6.50 -13.88 -0.80
CA ASP A 422 -6.47 -12.71 -1.67
C ASP A 422 -7.10 -11.48 -1.00
N ALA A 423 -8.21 -11.68 -0.29
CA ALA A 423 -8.85 -10.61 0.46
C ALA A 423 -8.00 -10.18 1.67
N ALA A 424 -7.31 -11.10 2.34
CA ALA A 424 -6.37 -10.79 3.41
C ALA A 424 -5.18 -9.98 2.88
N ALA A 425 -4.63 -10.37 1.74
CA ALA A 425 -3.59 -9.63 1.04
C ALA A 425 -4.05 -8.22 0.67
N GLU A 426 -5.31 -8.06 0.22
CA GLU A 426 -5.88 -6.76 -0.10
C GLU A 426 -6.09 -5.88 1.13
N VAL A 427 -6.59 -6.43 2.25
CA VAL A 427 -6.70 -5.69 3.52
C VAL A 427 -5.33 -5.18 3.97
N VAL A 428 -4.29 -6.01 3.90
CA VAL A 428 -2.93 -5.63 4.29
C VAL A 428 -2.39 -4.52 3.38
N ARG A 429 -2.61 -4.59 2.06
CA ARG A 429 -2.25 -3.52 1.13
C ARG A 429 -3.00 -2.22 1.43
N LEU A 430 -4.31 -2.28 1.69
CA LEU A 430 -5.12 -1.12 2.07
C LEU A 430 -4.73 -0.52 3.43
N CYS A 431 -4.11 -1.30 4.31
CA CYS A 431 -3.46 -0.85 5.55
C CYS A 431 -2.02 -0.35 5.33
N GLU A 432 -1.50 -0.39 4.09
CA GLU A 432 -0.15 0.05 3.73
C GLU A 432 0.95 -0.62 4.56
N ASN A 433 0.75 -1.88 4.92
CA ASN A 433 1.64 -2.65 5.79
C ASN A 433 1.95 -2.00 7.15
N LEU A 434 1.17 -0.99 7.56
CA LEU A 434 1.35 -0.28 8.83
C LEU A 434 0.83 -1.12 10.01
N PRO A 435 1.67 -1.51 10.99
CA PRO A 435 1.29 -2.42 12.07
C PRO A 435 0.04 -1.98 12.85
N LEU A 436 -0.07 -0.69 13.17
CA LEU A 436 -1.23 -0.15 13.87
C LEU A 436 -2.52 -0.31 13.05
N ALA A 437 -2.48 0.00 11.76
CA ALA A 437 -3.63 -0.14 10.87
C ALA A 437 -4.05 -1.60 10.73
N ILE A 438 -3.09 -2.51 10.56
CA ILE A 438 -3.31 -3.96 10.47
C ILE A 438 -3.97 -4.48 11.74
N ARG A 439 -3.45 -4.14 12.92
CA ARG A 439 -4.01 -4.53 14.23
C ARG A 439 -5.45 -4.03 14.41
N LEU A 440 -5.73 -2.79 14.04
CA LEU A 440 -7.08 -2.22 14.13
C LEU A 440 -8.05 -2.89 13.15
N ALA A 441 -7.63 -3.14 11.92
CA ALA A 441 -8.41 -3.87 10.92
C ALA A 441 -8.71 -5.31 11.39
N ALA A 442 -7.69 -6.02 11.87
CA ALA A 442 -7.82 -7.38 12.39
C ALA A 442 -8.70 -7.45 13.65
N ALA A 443 -8.51 -6.52 14.60
CA ALA A 443 -9.34 -6.41 15.81
C ALA A 443 -10.80 -6.13 15.46
N ARG A 444 -11.06 -5.28 14.48
CA ARG A 444 -12.40 -5.01 13.97
C ARG A 444 -13.05 -6.25 13.35
N LEU A 445 -12.30 -7.00 12.56
CA LEU A 445 -12.76 -8.27 12.00
C LEU A 445 -13.05 -9.29 13.09
N ARG A 446 -12.15 -9.42 14.09
CA ARG A 446 -12.33 -10.30 15.24
C ARG A 446 -13.56 -9.96 16.08
N SER A 447 -13.84 -8.66 16.28
CA SER A 447 -15.04 -8.20 17.01
C SER A 447 -16.35 -8.41 16.25
N ARG A 448 -16.28 -8.84 14.99
CA ARG A 448 -17.43 -9.06 14.10
C ARG A 448 -17.38 -10.42 13.42
N PRO A 449 -17.76 -11.51 14.11
CA PRO A 449 -17.64 -12.87 13.60
C PRO A 449 -18.37 -13.14 12.28
N GLN A 450 -19.43 -12.35 11.98
CA GLN A 450 -20.22 -12.46 10.74
C GLN A 450 -19.55 -11.80 9.52
N TRP A 451 -18.48 -11.01 9.72
CA TRP A 451 -17.81 -10.37 8.61
C TRP A 451 -16.82 -11.31 7.95
N THR A 452 -16.82 -11.29 6.63
CA THR A 452 -15.77 -11.90 5.82
C THR A 452 -14.59 -10.94 5.68
N VAL A 453 -13.42 -11.46 5.34
CA VAL A 453 -12.24 -10.62 5.05
C VAL A 453 -12.50 -9.74 3.82
N GLU A 454 -13.16 -10.30 2.81
CA GLU A 454 -13.57 -9.60 1.59
C GLU A 454 -14.51 -8.41 1.88
N HIS A 455 -15.46 -8.59 2.82
CA HIS A 455 -16.33 -7.49 3.25
C HIS A 455 -15.51 -6.34 3.88
N LEU A 456 -14.53 -6.67 4.72
CA LEU A 456 -13.63 -5.68 5.32
C LEU A 456 -12.78 -4.99 4.25
N ALA A 457 -12.22 -5.74 3.28
CA ALA A 457 -11.44 -5.20 2.16
C ALA A 457 -12.28 -4.19 1.35
N GLY A 458 -13.52 -4.52 1.01
CA GLY A 458 -14.42 -3.62 0.31
C GLY A 458 -14.71 -2.31 1.08
N ARG A 459 -14.82 -2.37 2.41
CA ARG A 459 -15.00 -1.18 3.26
C ARG A 459 -13.75 -0.30 3.35
N LEU A 460 -12.58 -0.92 3.41
CA LEU A 460 -11.30 -0.22 3.44
C LEU A 460 -10.93 0.37 2.07
N GLY A 461 -11.42 -0.22 0.98
CA GLY A 461 -11.25 0.29 -0.38
C GLY A 461 -11.94 1.63 -0.63
N ASP A 462 -12.99 1.98 0.14
CA ASP A 462 -13.58 3.32 0.12
C ASP A 462 -12.67 4.30 0.87
N GLY A 463 -11.87 5.08 0.15
CA GLY A 463 -10.91 6.03 0.73
C GLY A 463 -11.55 7.05 1.69
N ARG A 464 -12.83 7.41 1.49
CA ARG A 464 -13.54 8.33 2.39
C ARG A 464 -13.86 7.69 3.74
N ARG A 465 -13.94 6.36 3.80
CA ARG A 465 -14.29 5.59 5.00
C ARG A 465 -13.08 4.93 5.65
N ARG A 466 -11.99 4.74 4.92
CA ARG A 466 -10.80 3.97 5.35
C ARG A 466 -10.33 4.35 6.75
N LEU A 467 -10.05 5.61 7.01
CA LEU A 467 -9.58 6.06 8.33
C LEU A 467 -10.61 5.86 9.46
N ARG A 468 -11.92 5.87 9.16
CA ARG A 468 -12.98 5.56 10.16
C ARG A 468 -13.04 4.07 10.44
N GLU A 469 -12.80 3.24 9.42
CA GLU A 469 -12.73 1.79 9.59
C GLU A 469 -11.47 1.37 10.39
N LEU A 470 -10.40 2.16 10.36
CA LEU A 470 -9.17 1.95 11.11
C LEU A 470 -9.20 2.65 12.48
N ALA A 471 -10.33 2.54 13.19
CA ALA A 471 -10.51 3.03 14.56
C ALA A 471 -11.32 2.02 15.39
N VAL A 472 -10.88 1.77 16.63
CA VAL A 472 -11.56 0.89 17.60
C VAL A 472 -11.54 1.59 18.97
N GLY A 473 -12.73 1.96 19.48
CA GLY A 473 -12.86 2.77 20.70
C GLY A 473 -12.24 4.17 20.49
N GLU A 474 -11.40 4.59 21.42
CA GLU A 474 -10.66 5.87 21.35
C GLU A 474 -9.37 5.77 20.53
N MET A 475 -8.92 4.57 20.19
CA MET A 475 -7.71 4.33 19.40
C MET A 475 -8.03 4.32 17.91
N GLY A 476 -7.27 5.10 17.15
CA GLY A 476 -7.39 5.16 15.70
C GLY A 476 -6.09 5.60 15.03
N VAL A 477 -5.90 5.18 13.79
CA VAL A 477 -4.75 5.62 12.99
C VAL A 477 -4.79 7.14 12.80
N ALA A 478 -5.97 7.71 12.55
CA ALA A 478 -6.16 9.15 12.40
C ALA A 478 -5.76 9.92 13.67
N SER A 479 -6.06 9.42 14.88
CA SER A 479 -5.68 10.06 16.14
C SER A 479 -4.17 10.08 16.34
N ALA A 480 -3.48 8.99 15.94
CA ALA A 480 -2.02 8.92 16.01
C ALA A 480 -1.34 9.92 15.05
N PHE A 481 -1.94 10.12 13.87
CA PHE A 481 -1.46 11.09 12.89
C PHE A 481 -1.75 12.53 13.31
N GLU A 482 -2.95 12.78 13.87
CA GLU A 482 -3.33 14.10 14.36
C GLU A 482 -2.38 14.62 15.44
N LEU A 483 -1.91 13.77 16.35
CA LEU A 483 -0.92 14.15 17.36
C LEU A 483 0.40 14.62 16.74
N SER A 484 0.86 13.99 15.66
CA SER A 484 2.06 14.41 14.94
C SER A 484 1.83 15.69 14.14
N HIS A 485 0.66 15.82 13.50
CA HIS A 485 0.25 16.99 12.75
C HIS A 485 0.08 18.22 13.66
N ALA A 486 -0.60 18.08 14.79
CA ALA A 486 -0.84 19.17 15.75
C ALA A 486 0.45 19.72 16.38
N ALA A 487 1.49 18.90 16.50
CA ALA A 487 2.80 19.30 17.02
C ALA A 487 3.62 20.15 16.03
N LEU A 488 3.21 20.23 14.75
CA LEU A 488 3.92 21.02 13.75
C LEU A 488 3.71 22.54 13.96
N PRO A 489 4.68 23.37 13.61
CA PRO A 489 4.50 24.80 13.38
C PRO A 489 3.42 25.08 12.31
N ALA A 490 2.82 26.26 12.34
CA ALA A 490 1.63 26.59 11.55
C ALA A 490 1.87 26.48 10.01
N ASP A 491 3.04 26.88 9.54
CA ASP A 491 3.47 26.83 8.13
C ASP A 491 3.61 25.39 7.62
N ARG A 492 4.30 24.53 8.37
CA ARG A 492 4.50 23.11 8.06
C ARG A 492 3.18 22.36 8.12
N ARG A 493 2.35 22.68 9.10
CA ARG A 493 1.00 22.12 9.26
C ARG A 493 0.12 22.45 8.06
N ARG A 494 0.19 23.70 7.55
CA ARG A 494 -0.53 24.09 6.35
C ARG A 494 0.00 23.38 5.11
N LEU A 495 1.33 23.33 4.91
CA LEU A 495 1.94 22.62 3.78
C LEU A 495 1.54 21.15 3.76
N PHE A 496 1.62 20.45 4.91
CA PHE A 496 1.20 19.06 5.04
C PHE A 496 -0.23 18.85 4.55
N ARG A 497 -1.18 19.70 4.95
CA ARG A 497 -2.57 19.59 4.51
C ARG A 497 -2.71 19.82 3.01
N LEU A 498 -2.06 20.86 2.48
CA LEU A 498 -2.15 21.20 1.05
C LEU A 498 -1.57 20.08 0.16
N LEU A 499 -0.44 19.50 0.55
CA LEU A 499 0.13 18.35 -0.17
C LEU A 499 -0.83 17.16 -0.24
N GLY A 500 -1.71 16.98 0.76
CA GLY A 500 -2.77 15.97 0.73
C GLY A 500 -3.82 16.19 -0.36
N LEU A 501 -3.91 17.39 -0.93
CA LEU A 501 -4.81 17.71 -2.06
C LEU A 501 -4.19 17.36 -3.42
N HIS A 502 -2.89 17.07 -3.49
CA HIS A 502 -2.20 16.73 -4.74
C HIS A 502 -2.84 15.46 -5.36
N PRO A 503 -3.28 15.49 -6.62
CA PRO A 503 -3.93 14.33 -7.25
C PRO A 503 -2.98 13.17 -7.54
N GLY A 504 -1.69 13.48 -7.78
CA GLY A 504 -0.65 12.50 -8.11
C GLY A 504 -0.09 11.73 -6.92
N ALA A 505 0.83 10.82 -7.18
CA ALA A 505 1.39 9.92 -6.16
C ALA A 505 2.55 10.55 -5.36
N ASP A 506 3.29 11.44 -5.96
CA ASP A 506 4.43 12.15 -5.40
C ASP A 506 4.47 13.60 -5.88
N VAL A 507 5.39 14.39 -5.36
CA VAL A 507 5.51 15.81 -5.70
C VAL A 507 6.98 16.22 -5.66
N ASP A 508 7.42 17.06 -6.60
CA ASP A 508 8.69 17.75 -6.51
C ASP A 508 8.56 19.10 -5.79
N VAL A 509 9.68 19.76 -5.57
CA VAL A 509 9.72 21.04 -4.83
C VAL A 509 8.96 22.14 -5.58
N GLU A 510 9.05 22.19 -6.91
CA GLU A 510 8.37 23.21 -7.74
C GLU A 510 6.84 23.03 -7.70
N ALA A 511 6.36 21.80 -7.82
CA ALA A 511 4.92 21.50 -7.72
C ALA A 511 4.39 21.74 -6.29
N ALA A 512 5.16 21.41 -5.27
CA ALA A 512 4.82 21.71 -3.87
C ALA A 512 4.75 23.24 -3.63
N ALA A 513 5.69 24.01 -4.20
CA ALA A 513 5.70 25.46 -4.15
C ALA A 513 4.46 26.06 -4.83
N ALA A 514 4.12 25.59 -6.03
CA ALA A 514 2.92 26.01 -6.75
C ALA A 514 1.64 25.70 -5.94
N LEU A 515 1.55 24.49 -5.38
CA LEU A 515 0.41 24.07 -4.55
C LEU A 515 0.28 24.94 -3.30
N ALA A 516 1.39 25.22 -2.62
CA ALA A 516 1.43 26.03 -1.39
C ALA A 516 1.22 27.52 -1.66
N GLY A 517 1.49 28.01 -2.86
CA GLY A 517 1.53 29.44 -3.21
C GLY A 517 2.71 30.14 -2.57
N LEU A 518 3.87 29.48 -2.51
CA LEU A 518 5.12 29.95 -1.93
C LEU A 518 6.25 29.84 -2.95
N ASP A 519 7.36 30.53 -2.68
CA ASP A 519 8.58 30.37 -3.47
C ASP A 519 9.27 29.02 -3.19
N VAL A 520 10.00 28.51 -4.16
CA VAL A 520 10.74 27.24 -4.08
C VAL A 520 11.69 27.21 -2.88
N GLU A 521 12.47 28.27 -2.69
CA GLU A 521 13.41 28.43 -1.57
C GLU A 521 12.73 28.40 -0.19
N ALA A 522 11.47 28.82 -0.11
CA ALA A 522 10.70 28.81 1.14
C ALA A 522 10.07 27.43 1.43
N VAL A 523 9.75 26.65 0.40
CA VAL A 523 9.06 25.35 0.56
C VAL A 523 10.03 24.21 0.83
N GLU A 524 11.22 24.21 0.25
CA GLU A 524 12.20 23.13 0.38
C GLU A 524 12.53 22.80 1.84
N PRO A 525 12.86 23.79 2.74
CA PRO A 525 13.09 23.49 4.15
C PRO A 525 11.85 22.94 4.88
N LEU A 526 10.65 23.33 4.44
CA LEU A 526 9.41 22.81 5.03
C LEU A 526 9.16 21.36 4.65
N LEU A 527 9.53 20.97 3.44
CA LEU A 527 9.46 19.57 2.98
C LEU A 527 10.46 18.69 3.74
N GLU A 528 11.71 19.16 3.89
CA GLU A 528 12.74 18.49 4.68
C GLU A 528 12.28 18.26 6.13
N ASP A 529 11.74 19.30 6.78
CA ASP A 529 11.18 19.19 8.12
C ASP A 529 10.04 18.17 8.22
N LEU A 530 9.20 18.05 7.19
CA LEU A 530 8.14 17.02 7.14
C LEU A 530 8.70 15.61 6.95
N VAL A 531 9.81 15.46 6.24
CA VAL A 531 10.54 14.18 6.13
C VAL A 531 11.18 13.83 7.47
N ASP A 532 11.79 14.78 8.16
CA ASP A 532 12.43 14.57 9.46
C ASP A 532 11.46 14.14 10.57
N VAL A 533 10.19 14.52 10.45
CA VAL A 533 9.12 14.04 11.35
C VAL A 533 8.35 12.85 10.80
N HIS A 534 8.84 12.19 9.76
CA HIS A 534 8.23 11.01 9.12
C HIS A 534 6.78 11.21 8.67
N LEU A 535 6.40 12.42 8.31
CA LEU A 535 5.11 12.73 7.71
C LEU A 535 5.16 12.69 6.17
N LEU A 536 6.37 12.81 5.61
CA LEU A 536 6.67 12.55 4.20
C LEU A 536 7.82 11.56 4.09
N GLN A 537 7.95 10.97 2.91
CA GLN A 537 9.08 10.15 2.49
C GLN A 537 9.76 10.83 1.31
N GLU A 538 11.06 10.69 1.20
CA GLU A 538 11.86 11.12 0.05
C GLU A 538 12.51 9.88 -0.58
N PRO A 539 11.79 9.11 -1.43
CA PRO A 539 12.30 7.88 -2.04
C PRO A 539 13.43 8.12 -3.05
N VAL A 540 13.44 9.29 -3.66
CA VAL A 540 14.49 9.77 -4.56
C VAL A 540 14.75 11.24 -4.22
N PRO A 541 16.00 11.72 -4.24
CA PRO A 541 16.32 13.10 -3.91
C PRO A 541 15.45 14.11 -4.67
N GLY A 542 14.81 15.02 -3.95
CA GLY A 542 13.90 16.04 -4.47
C GLY A 542 12.50 15.54 -4.85
N ARG A 543 12.16 14.30 -4.55
CA ARG A 543 10.81 13.75 -4.77
C ARG A 543 10.21 13.32 -3.44
N TYR A 544 9.05 13.88 -3.13
CA TYR A 544 8.37 13.67 -1.85
C TYR A 544 7.05 12.95 -2.07
N ARG A 545 6.74 12.00 -1.20
CA ARG A 545 5.46 11.30 -1.23
C ARG A 545 4.92 11.04 0.16
N PHE A 546 3.63 10.92 0.25
CA PHE A 546 2.96 10.41 1.44
C PHE A 546 2.97 8.88 1.50
N HIS A 547 2.95 8.36 2.72
CA HIS A 547 2.28 7.10 2.99
C HIS A 547 0.77 7.30 2.80
N ASP A 548 0.06 6.40 2.10
CA ASP A 548 -1.33 6.65 1.65
C ASP A 548 -2.30 6.99 2.78
N LEU A 549 -2.16 6.33 3.94
CA LEU A 549 -2.98 6.64 5.12
C LEU A 549 -2.73 8.06 5.67
N LEU A 550 -1.49 8.55 5.61
CA LEU A 550 -1.15 9.94 5.95
C LEU A 550 -1.71 10.91 4.92
N ARG A 551 -1.67 10.55 3.64
CA ARG A 551 -2.29 11.32 2.55
C ARG A 551 -3.79 11.45 2.75
N ASP A 552 -4.50 10.35 3.06
CA ASP A 552 -5.93 10.36 3.36
C ASP A 552 -6.25 11.30 4.55
N HIS A 553 -5.39 11.27 5.60
CA HIS A 553 -5.52 12.16 6.75
C HIS A 553 -5.27 13.63 6.38
N ALA A 554 -4.21 13.93 5.65
CA ALA A 554 -3.84 15.27 5.20
C ALA A 554 -4.95 15.84 4.30
N ARG A 555 -5.42 15.06 3.33
CA ARG A 555 -6.51 15.45 2.43
C ARG A 555 -7.81 15.75 3.18
N LYS A 556 -8.21 14.87 4.10
CA LYS A 556 -9.40 15.09 4.92
C LYS A 556 -9.26 16.38 5.72
N THR A 557 -8.14 16.58 6.40
CA THR A 557 -7.90 17.76 7.22
C THR A 557 -7.88 19.04 6.36
N ALA A 558 -7.31 18.97 5.14
CA ALA A 558 -7.36 20.10 4.19
C ALA A 558 -8.80 20.45 3.80
N LEU A 559 -9.61 19.44 3.45
CA LEU A 559 -11.02 19.64 3.08
C LEU A 559 -11.87 20.19 4.22
N ASP A 560 -11.51 19.87 5.48
CA ASP A 560 -12.22 20.33 6.67
C ASP A 560 -11.77 21.75 7.12
N THR A 561 -10.56 22.20 6.77
CA THR A 561 -9.95 23.43 7.34
C THR A 561 -9.58 24.52 6.34
N GLU A 562 -9.30 24.18 5.07
CA GLU A 562 -8.98 25.18 4.06
C GLU A 562 -10.28 25.86 3.55
N PRO A 563 -10.30 27.22 3.47
CA PRO A 563 -11.49 27.96 3.03
C PRO A 563 -11.95 27.60 1.61
N ASP A 564 -11.01 27.42 0.71
CA ASP A 564 -11.22 26.92 -0.65
C ASP A 564 -10.15 25.88 -0.97
N PRO A 565 -10.44 24.58 -0.80
CA PRO A 565 -9.47 23.53 -1.08
C PRO A 565 -9.19 23.31 -2.58
N ARG A 566 -9.95 23.96 -3.48
CA ARG A 566 -9.72 23.87 -4.93
C ARG A 566 -8.65 24.82 -5.42
N GLU A 567 -8.55 25.99 -4.79
CA GLU A 567 -7.62 27.05 -5.20
C GLU A 567 -6.15 26.61 -5.21
N PRO A 568 -5.61 25.91 -4.17
CA PRO A 568 -4.27 25.34 -4.24
C PRO A 568 -4.08 24.38 -5.42
N VAL A 569 -5.07 23.53 -5.70
CA VAL A 569 -4.98 22.57 -6.81
C VAL A 569 -5.07 23.28 -8.16
N HIS A 570 -5.78 24.39 -8.27
CA HIS A 570 -5.77 25.21 -9.49
C HIS A 570 -4.38 25.79 -9.78
N ARG A 571 -3.65 26.31 -8.76
CA ARG A 571 -2.25 26.75 -8.93
C ARG A 571 -1.33 25.63 -9.40
N LEU A 572 -1.52 24.43 -8.85
CA LEU A 572 -0.81 23.22 -9.28
C LEU A 572 -1.12 22.86 -10.73
N VAL A 573 -2.40 22.93 -11.13
CA VAL A 573 -2.82 22.71 -12.51
C VAL A 573 -2.16 23.69 -13.47
N GLU A 574 -2.10 24.96 -13.12
CA GLU A 574 -1.43 25.99 -13.91
C GLU A 574 0.08 25.71 -14.04
N HIS A 575 0.73 25.28 -12.96
CA HIS A 575 2.13 24.85 -12.99
C HIS A 575 2.36 23.70 -13.96
N TYR A 576 1.56 22.63 -13.89
CA TYR A 576 1.70 21.49 -14.79
C TYR A 576 1.33 21.82 -16.23
N LEU A 577 0.31 22.63 -16.45
CA LEU A 577 -0.08 23.10 -17.79
C LEU A 577 1.04 23.93 -18.42
N ALA A 578 1.63 24.84 -17.66
CA ALA A 578 2.76 25.65 -18.11
C ALA A 578 3.99 24.78 -18.46
N GLY A 579 4.30 23.79 -17.61
CA GLY A 579 5.38 22.83 -17.86
C GLY A 579 5.12 21.96 -19.09
N ALA A 580 3.91 21.38 -19.22
CA ALA A 580 3.53 20.56 -20.36
C ALA A 580 3.53 21.34 -21.69
N ALA A 581 3.02 22.58 -21.69
CA ALA A 581 3.05 23.44 -22.87
C ALA A 581 4.48 23.83 -23.27
N ALA A 582 5.35 24.10 -22.30
CA ALA A 582 6.78 24.36 -22.55
C ALA A 582 7.49 23.13 -23.13
N ALA A 583 7.17 21.94 -22.61
CA ALA A 583 7.72 20.69 -23.09
C ALA A 583 7.22 20.35 -24.51
N ASP A 584 5.92 20.55 -24.81
CA ASP A 584 5.40 20.35 -26.16
C ASP A 584 6.11 21.26 -27.17
N ARG A 585 6.39 22.54 -26.82
CA ARG A 585 7.18 23.46 -27.66
C ARG A 585 8.59 22.93 -27.94
N ALA A 586 9.26 22.39 -26.91
CA ALA A 586 10.61 21.82 -27.06
C ALA A 586 10.63 20.54 -27.92
N LEU A 587 9.51 19.81 -27.94
CA LEU A 587 9.34 18.59 -28.75
C LEU A 587 8.84 18.89 -30.19
N ALA A 588 8.28 20.07 -30.44
CA ALA A 588 7.70 20.41 -31.74
C ALA A 588 8.79 20.58 -32.80
N PRO A 589 8.52 20.16 -34.08
CA PRO A 589 9.39 20.48 -35.18
C PRO A 589 9.39 21.98 -35.46
N LYS A 590 10.44 22.48 -36.12
CA LYS A 590 10.53 23.88 -36.48
C LYS A 590 9.34 24.28 -37.43
N GLY A 591 8.59 25.28 -36.98
CA GLY A 591 7.39 25.74 -37.73
C GLY A 591 6.09 24.97 -37.45
N GLY A 592 6.11 23.99 -36.51
CA GLY A 592 4.90 23.31 -36.05
C GLY A 592 3.98 24.22 -35.21
N GLN A 593 2.70 23.89 -35.16
CA GLN A 593 1.75 24.57 -34.28
C GLN A 593 2.19 24.46 -32.82
N GLN A 594 2.19 25.58 -32.10
CA GLN A 594 2.64 25.68 -30.70
C GLN A 594 1.57 26.36 -29.86
N MET A 595 1.34 25.83 -28.66
CA MET A 595 0.44 26.43 -27.67
C MET A 595 1.22 27.46 -26.85
N ALA A 596 0.94 28.73 -26.98
CA ALA A 596 1.62 29.81 -26.24
C ALA A 596 0.91 30.05 -24.91
N LEU A 597 1.15 29.16 -23.93
CA LEU A 597 0.52 29.21 -22.60
C LEU A 597 1.48 29.59 -21.46
N SER A 598 2.79 29.73 -21.72
CA SER A 598 3.77 29.90 -20.64
C SER A 598 5.09 30.47 -21.15
N ASP A 599 5.77 31.27 -20.32
CA ASP A 599 7.15 31.74 -20.51
C ASP A 599 8.20 30.73 -20.04
N ARG A 600 7.79 29.58 -19.46
CA ARG A 600 8.70 28.50 -19.06
C ARG A 600 9.38 27.92 -20.31
N HIS A 601 10.68 27.66 -20.21
CA HIS A 601 11.47 27.06 -21.28
C HIS A 601 12.32 25.91 -20.76
N PHE A 602 12.47 24.85 -21.54
CA PHE A 602 13.44 23.79 -21.31
C PHE A 602 14.71 24.09 -22.13
N ALA A 603 15.88 23.82 -21.56
CA ALA A 603 17.15 24.07 -22.21
C ALA A 603 17.36 23.17 -23.46
N SER A 604 16.77 21.97 -23.44
CA SER A 604 16.87 21.02 -24.53
C SER A 604 15.61 20.16 -24.64
N ARG A 605 15.48 19.44 -25.78
CA ARG A 605 14.47 18.39 -25.97
C ARG A 605 14.57 17.30 -24.89
N ASP A 606 15.79 16.92 -24.53
CA ASP A 606 16.04 15.85 -23.56
C ASP A 606 15.63 16.28 -22.13
N ASP A 607 15.83 17.54 -21.80
CA ASP A 607 15.36 18.09 -20.51
C ASP A 607 13.84 18.03 -20.42
N ALA A 608 13.16 18.41 -21.49
CA ALA A 608 11.71 18.35 -21.58
C ALA A 608 11.20 16.90 -21.43
N LEU A 609 11.86 15.94 -22.12
CA LEU A 609 11.51 14.52 -22.02
C LEU A 609 11.79 13.96 -20.63
N ARG A 610 12.88 14.35 -19.96
CA ARG A 610 13.18 13.92 -18.59
C ARG A 610 12.09 14.41 -17.64
N TRP A 611 11.72 15.69 -17.71
CA TRP A 611 10.65 16.23 -16.87
C TRP A 611 9.30 15.56 -17.12
N LEU A 612 8.89 15.40 -18.40
CA LEU A 612 7.64 14.71 -18.75
C LEU A 612 7.63 13.27 -18.27
N THR A 613 8.77 12.57 -18.29
CA THR A 613 8.87 11.19 -17.82
C THR A 613 8.80 11.12 -16.30
N ALA A 614 9.43 12.05 -15.59
CA ALA A 614 9.38 12.13 -14.14
C ALA A 614 7.96 12.47 -13.63
N GLU A 615 7.27 13.39 -14.34
CA GLU A 615 5.92 13.86 -13.99
C GLU A 615 4.79 13.07 -14.65
N HIS A 616 5.08 12.02 -15.41
CA HIS A 616 4.09 11.29 -16.21
C HIS A 616 2.83 10.91 -15.42
N ALA A 617 3.01 10.21 -14.31
CA ALA A 617 1.90 9.75 -13.46
C ALA A 617 1.10 10.93 -12.87
N ASN A 618 1.80 11.99 -12.48
CA ASN A 618 1.18 13.20 -11.93
C ASN A 618 0.37 13.94 -12.99
N LEU A 619 0.90 14.08 -14.21
CA LEU A 619 0.23 14.73 -15.32
C LEU A 619 -1.07 14.01 -15.70
N VAL A 620 -1.05 12.66 -15.71
CA VAL A 620 -2.26 11.85 -15.94
C VAL A 620 -3.27 12.04 -14.82
N ALA A 621 -2.83 11.98 -13.56
CA ALA A 621 -3.70 12.16 -12.39
C ALA A 621 -4.31 13.57 -12.32
N VAL A 622 -3.51 14.60 -12.61
CA VAL A 622 -3.98 16.00 -12.66
C VAL A 622 -4.99 16.19 -13.77
N THR A 623 -4.78 15.57 -14.94
CA THR A 623 -5.78 15.61 -16.04
C THR A 623 -7.10 14.99 -15.60
N GLY A 624 -7.08 13.87 -14.89
CA GLY A 624 -8.26 13.24 -14.31
C GLY A 624 -9.01 14.18 -13.34
N TRP A 625 -8.29 14.84 -12.43
CA TRP A 625 -8.87 15.82 -11.52
C TRP A 625 -9.49 17.03 -12.27
N CYS A 626 -8.78 17.53 -13.28
CA CYS A 626 -9.27 18.63 -14.13
C CYS A 626 -10.57 18.28 -14.85
N GLY A 627 -10.74 17.04 -15.28
CA GLY A 627 -11.95 16.57 -15.97
C GLY A 627 -13.22 16.82 -15.16
N GLU A 628 -13.14 16.71 -13.83
CA GLU A 628 -14.27 16.95 -12.93
C GLU A 628 -14.41 18.43 -12.53
N HIS A 629 -13.30 19.15 -12.33
CA HIS A 629 -13.25 20.43 -11.61
C HIS A 629 -12.85 21.63 -12.44
N ALA A 630 -12.07 21.44 -13.54
CA ALA A 630 -11.50 22.51 -14.34
C ALA A 630 -11.50 22.17 -15.85
N PRO A 631 -12.66 22.22 -16.54
CA PRO A 631 -12.81 21.74 -17.90
C PRO A 631 -11.83 22.39 -18.91
N GLY A 632 -11.68 23.71 -18.86
CA GLY A 632 -10.79 24.45 -19.75
C GLY A 632 -9.31 24.04 -19.63
N PRO A 633 -8.71 24.08 -18.43
CA PRO A 633 -7.37 23.53 -18.19
C PRO A 633 -7.22 22.05 -18.57
N CYS A 634 -8.25 21.20 -18.36
CA CYS A 634 -8.22 19.78 -18.68
C CYS A 634 -7.87 19.52 -20.15
N TRP A 635 -8.67 20.08 -21.08
CA TRP A 635 -8.44 19.82 -22.49
C TRP A 635 -7.14 20.46 -23.01
N ARG A 636 -6.71 21.59 -22.43
CA ARG A 636 -5.43 22.21 -22.77
C ARG A 636 -4.24 21.36 -22.33
N LEU A 637 -4.31 20.81 -21.11
CA LEU A 637 -3.28 19.91 -20.59
C LEU A 637 -3.20 18.63 -21.44
N ALA A 638 -4.33 17.99 -21.71
CA ALA A 638 -4.40 16.82 -22.60
C ALA A 638 -3.78 17.10 -23.97
N THR A 639 -4.08 18.28 -24.56
CA THR A 639 -3.52 18.70 -25.84
C THR A 639 -1.99 18.86 -25.76
N ALA A 640 -1.47 19.45 -24.69
CA ALA A 640 -0.02 19.62 -24.49
C ALA A 640 0.69 18.29 -24.28
N LEU A 641 0.02 17.29 -23.69
CA LEU A 641 0.59 15.96 -23.48
C LEU A 641 0.56 15.05 -24.72
N PHE A 642 -0.24 15.39 -25.72
CA PHE A 642 -0.47 14.55 -26.89
C PHE A 642 0.84 14.09 -27.54
N ARG A 643 1.75 14.99 -27.87
CA ARG A 643 3.02 14.70 -28.58
C ARG A 643 3.93 13.78 -27.75
N TYR A 644 4.06 14.05 -26.47
CA TYR A 644 4.84 13.22 -25.56
C TYR A 644 4.30 11.79 -25.47
N LEU A 645 3.01 11.63 -25.17
CA LEU A 645 2.37 10.33 -25.04
C LEU A 645 2.41 9.56 -26.37
N HIS A 646 2.27 10.30 -27.51
CA HIS A 646 2.31 9.74 -28.85
C HIS A 646 3.72 9.21 -29.21
N ILE A 647 4.79 9.98 -28.95
CA ILE A 647 6.18 9.57 -29.25
C ILE A 647 6.59 8.39 -28.37
N ARG A 648 6.27 8.45 -27.07
CA ARG A 648 6.62 7.40 -26.12
C ARG A 648 5.80 6.11 -26.27
N GLY A 649 4.71 6.14 -27.05
CA GLY A 649 3.85 4.98 -27.26
C GLY A 649 2.96 4.65 -26.05
N TYR A 650 2.70 5.60 -25.17
CA TYR A 650 1.80 5.43 -24.02
C TYR A 650 0.33 5.47 -24.49
N ASN A 651 -0.04 4.51 -25.32
CA ASN A 651 -1.32 4.51 -26.03
C ASN A 651 -2.54 4.40 -25.09
N ALA A 652 -2.41 3.70 -23.97
CA ALA A 652 -3.47 3.60 -22.97
C ALA A 652 -3.73 4.95 -22.29
N ASP A 653 -2.67 5.63 -21.85
CA ASP A 653 -2.78 6.93 -21.20
C ASP A 653 -3.19 8.01 -22.20
N LEU A 654 -2.69 7.92 -23.43
CA LEU A 654 -3.09 8.80 -24.52
C LEU A 654 -4.61 8.75 -24.76
N ARG A 655 -5.17 7.55 -24.81
CA ARG A 655 -6.61 7.35 -24.92
C ARG A 655 -7.35 7.87 -23.69
N HIS A 656 -6.94 7.44 -22.49
CA HIS A 656 -7.59 7.81 -21.24
C HIS A 656 -7.62 9.33 -21.03
N VAL A 657 -6.49 9.99 -21.18
CA VAL A 657 -6.35 11.45 -21.04
C VAL A 657 -7.29 12.19 -22.01
N HIS A 658 -7.41 11.72 -23.26
CA HIS A 658 -8.26 12.38 -24.25
C HIS A 658 -9.74 12.00 -24.12
N GLU A 659 -10.10 10.83 -23.58
CA GLU A 659 -11.48 10.50 -23.20
C GLU A 659 -11.98 11.43 -22.08
N VAL A 660 -11.16 11.66 -21.04
CA VAL A 660 -11.46 12.61 -19.97
C VAL A 660 -11.57 14.04 -20.54
N ALA A 661 -10.62 14.42 -21.38
CA ALA A 661 -10.59 15.74 -21.99
C ALA A 661 -11.77 15.98 -22.95
N LEU A 662 -12.30 14.94 -23.61
CA LEU A 662 -13.46 15.04 -24.48
C LEU A 662 -14.70 15.53 -23.72
N VAL A 663 -14.98 14.88 -22.58
CA VAL A 663 -16.09 15.26 -21.69
C VAL A 663 -15.89 16.69 -21.17
N ALA A 664 -14.63 17.03 -20.81
CA ALA A 664 -14.28 18.36 -20.32
C ALA A 664 -14.44 19.44 -21.41
N ALA A 665 -13.97 19.19 -22.63
CA ALA A 665 -14.07 20.14 -23.76
C ALA A 665 -15.54 20.38 -24.14
N ASP A 666 -16.39 19.36 -24.09
CA ASP A 666 -17.83 19.52 -24.34
C ASP A 666 -18.51 20.35 -23.25
N ARG A 667 -18.09 20.23 -21.99
CA ARG A 667 -18.57 21.05 -20.87
C ARG A 667 -18.06 22.49 -20.90
N ASP A 668 -16.79 22.68 -21.32
CA ASP A 668 -16.19 24.02 -21.47
C ASP A 668 -16.86 24.81 -22.61
N GLY A 669 -17.35 24.09 -23.62
CA GLY A 669 -18.03 24.68 -24.77
C GLY A 669 -17.09 25.33 -25.78
N ASP A 670 -15.77 25.32 -25.56
CA ASP A 670 -14.78 25.88 -26.48
C ASP A 670 -14.73 25.07 -27.78
N PRO A 671 -15.04 25.67 -28.94
CA PRO A 671 -15.12 24.92 -30.20
C PRO A 671 -13.75 24.42 -30.69
N ASP A 672 -12.67 25.12 -30.38
CA ASP A 672 -11.31 24.70 -30.75
C ASP A 672 -10.87 23.51 -29.84
N GLY A 673 -11.15 23.59 -28.56
CA GLY A 673 -10.90 22.47 -27.63
C GLY A 673 -11.67 21.22 -28.03
N ARG A 674 -12.97 21.35 -28.37
CA ARG A 674 -13.82 20.24 -28.83
C ARG A 674 -13.26 19.57 -30.10
N ALA A 675 -12.74 20.31 -31.04
CA ALA A 675 -12.21 19.78 -32.29
C ALA A 675 -10.82 19.12 -32.08
N VAL A 676 -9.91 19.79 -31.35
CA VAL A 676 -8.54 19.28 -31.11
C VAL A 676 -8.56 17.98 -30.30
N VAL A 677 -9.36 17.92 -29.22
CA VAL A 677 -9.45 16.72 -28.41
C VAL A 677 -10.00 15.53 -29.20
N ARG A 678 -11.02 15.76 -30.08
CA ARG A 678 -11.54 14.72 -30.96
C ARG A 678 -10.50 14.24 -31.97
N ALA A 679 -9.73 15.16 -32.56
CA ALA A 679 -8.65 14.78 -33.46
C ALA A 679 -7.58 13.91 -32.77
N HIS A 680 -7.18 14.30 -31.56
CA HIS A 680 -6.19 13.56 -30.80
C HIS A 680 -6.72 12.21 -30.28
N LEU A 681 -7.97 12.15 -29.79
CA LEU A 681 -8.62 10.89 -29.40
C LEU A 681 -8.74 9.94 -30.60
N GLY A 682 -9.13 10.47 -31.76
CA GLY A 682 -9.20 9.67 -32.98
C GLY A 682 -7.84 9.06 -33.35
N LEU A 683 -6.75 9.82 -33.21
CA LEU A 683 -5.38 9.31 -33.42
C LEU A 683 -4.99 8.26 -32.36
N ALA A 684 -5.41 8.44 -31.11
CA ALA A 684 -5.18 7.47 -30.04
C ALA A 684 -5.87 6.13 -30.34
N LEU A 685 -7.14 6.18 -30.73
CA LEU A 685 -7.95 5.01 -31.13
C LEU A 685 -7.36 4.33 -32.38
N TYR A 686 -6.93 5.12 -33.36
CA TYR A 686 -6.26 4.60 -34.57
C TYR A 686 -5.00 3.81 -34.21
N ARG A 687 -4.16 4.31 -33.28
CA ARG A 687 -2.92 3.62 -32.87
C ARG A 687 -3.18 2.33 -32.10
N GLN A 688 -4.29 2.24 -31.40
CA GLN A 688 -4.73 1.01 -30.72
C GLN A 688 -5.35 -0.01 -31.70
N GLY A 689 -5.71 0.43 -32.91
CA GLY A 689 -6.36 -0.39 -33.93
C GLY A 689 -7.89 -0.37 -33.85
N ASP A 690 -8.48 0.52 -33.07
CA ASP A 690 -9.95 0.73 -33.07
C ASP A 690 -10.32 1.71 -34.18
N PHE A 691 -10.20 1.23 -35.42
CA PHE A 691 -10.36 2.08 -36.61
C PHE A 691 -11.78 2.57 -36.79
N ALA A 692 -12.79 1.79 -36.39
CA ALA A 692 -14.19 2.18 -36.51
C ALA A 692 -14.52 3.33 -35.55
N ALA A 693 -14.11 3.24 -34.27
CA ALA A 693 -14.27 4.33 -33.30
C ALA A 693 -13.44 5.55 -33.69
N ALA A 694 -12.19 5.35 -34.15
CA ALA A 694 -11.34 6.42 -34.67
C ALA A 694 -12.01 7.18 -35.78
N HIS A 695 -12.53 6.48 -36.81
CA HIS A 695 -13.24 7.07 -37.92
C HIS A 695 -14.45 7.90 -37.49
N ALA A 696 -15.27 7.39 -36.55
CA ALA A 696 -16.45 8.11 -36.06
C ALA A 696 -16.07 9.43 -35.37
N VAL A 697 -15.11 9.40 -34.45
CA VAL A 697 -14.66 10.58 -33.68
C VAL A 697 -13.94 11.60 -34.60
N LEU A 698 -13.12 11.12 -35.55
CA LEU A 698 -12.42 11.99 -36.49
C LEU A 698 -13.37 12.69 -37.47
N ARG A 699 -14.44 12.02 -37.86
CA ARG A 699 -15.49 12.64 -38.68
C ARG A 699 -16.11 13.84 -37.96
N GLU A 700 -16.47 13.66 -36.67
CA GLU A 700 -16.97 14.76 -35.84
C GLU A 700 -15.95 15.91 -35.73
N ALA A 701 -14.65 15.58 -35.59
CA ALA A 701 -13.59 16.60 -35.60
C ALA A 701 -13.51 17.39 -36.90
N VAL A 702 -13.63 16.70 -38.03
CA VAL A 702 -13.63 17.33 -39.37
C VAL A 702 -14.89 18.19 -39.60
N ASP A 703 -16.05 17.73 -39.12
CA ASP A 703 -17.33 18.46 -39.23
C ASP A 703 -17.33 19.76 -38.41
N LEU A 704 -16.56 19.83 -37.31
CA LEU A 704 -16.36 21.07 -36.53
C LEU A 704 -15.55 22.13 -37.29
N ASP A 705 -14.84 21.75 -38.35
CA ASP A 705 -14.10 22.55 -39.32
C ASP A 705 -13.21 23.65 -38.69
N ARG A 706 -12.39 23.29 -37.69
CA ARG A 706 -11.54 24.25 -36.98
C ARG A 706 -10.14 24.31 -37.61
N PRO A 707 -9.62 25.51 -37.97
CA PRO A 707 -8.34 25.64 -38.66
C PRO A 707 -7.15 25.05 -37.89
N ASN A 708 -7.17 25.06 -36.55
CA ASN A 708 -6.08 24.63 -35.70
C ASN A 708 -5.83 23.09 -35.71
N CYS A 709 -6.83 22.28 -36.12
CA CYS A 709 -6.68 20.81 -36.14
C CYS A 709 -7.26 20.13 -37.38
N ARG A 710 -7.92 20.88 -38.27
CA ARG A 710 -8.63 20.37 -39.46
C ARG A 710 -7.75 19.47 -40.33
N ASN A 711 -6.55 19.92 -40.61
CA ASN A 711 -5.60 19.17 -41.46
C ASN A 711 -5.19 17.85 -40.77
N GLN A 712 -4.87 17.91 -39.46
CA GLN A 712 -4.56 16.72 -38.70
C GLN A 712 -5.74 15.75 -38.65
N ALA A 713 -6.96 16.26 -38.44
CA ALA A 713 -8.18 15.44 -38.40
C ALA A 713 -8.47 14.78 -39.76
N LEU A 714 -8.30 15.53 -40.89
CA LEU A 714 -8.45 14.99 -42.23
C LEU A 714 -7.43 13.91 -42.57
N ALA A 715 -6.16 14.13 -42.25
CA ALA A 715 -5.10 13.15 -42.45
C ALA A 715 -5.37 11.86 -41.62
N ALA A 716 -5.77 12.02 -40.36
CA ALA A 716 -6.09 10.90 -39.50
C ALA A 716 -7.37 10.15 -39.94
N LEU A 717 -8.42 10.89 -40.37
CA LEU A 717 -9.65 10.31 -40.91
C LEU A 717 -9.37 9.50 -42.18
N GLY A 718 -8.57 10.06 -43.10
CA GLY A 718 -8.13 9.37 -44.32
C GLY A 718 -7.38 8.07 -43.98
N ASN A 719 -6.47 8.10 -42.98
CA ASN A 719 -5.76 6.92 -42.53
C ASN A 719 -6.68 5.87 -41.87
N ALA A 720 -7.67 6.29 -41.09
CA ALA A 720 -8.66 5.40 -40.50
C ALA A 720 -9.58 4.78 -41.57
N ALA A 721 -10.06 5.58 -42.53
CA ALA A 721 -10.85 5.12 -43.67
C ALA A 721 -10.07 4.11 -44.52
N LYS A 722 -8.79 4.37 -44.77
CA LYS A 722 -7.88 3.47 -45.51
C LYS A 722 -7.77 2.09 -44.78
N LYS A 723 -7.59 2.09 -43.47
CA LYS A 723 -7.52 0.85 -42.67
C LYS A 723 -8.82 0.04 -42.74
N LEU A 724 -9.95 0.71 -42.83
CA LEU A 724 -11.28 0.10 -42.98
C LEU A 724 -11.59 -0.31 -44.43
N GLY A 725 -10.67 -0.12 -45.38
CA GLY A 725 -10.88 -0.39 -46.80
C GLY A 725 -11.77 0.63 -47.56
N ARG A 726 -12.06 1.78 -46.93
CA ARG A 726 -12.88 2.86 -47.53
C ARG A 726 -12.00 3.80 -48.37
N PHE A 727 -11.48 3.31 -49.47
CA PHE A 727 -10.41 3.97 -50.21
C PHE A 727 -10.83 5.28 -50.87
N ASP A 728 -12.07 5.35 -51.40
CA ASP A 728 -12.57 6.59 -51.99
C ASP A 728 -12.68 7.73 -50.96
N GLU A 729 -13.16 7.41 -49.77
CA GLU A 729 -13.23 8.36 -48.67
C GLU A 729 -11.82 8.79 -48.21
N ALA A 730 -10.89 7.84 -48.06
CA ALA A 730 -9.51 8.11 -47.69
C ALA A 730 -8.84 9.08 -48.71
N LEU A 731 -8.99 8.81 -49.98
CA LEU A 731 -8.43 9.62 -51.05
C LEU A 731 -9.03 11.05 -51.08
N ALA A 732 -10.34 11.18 -50.89
CA ALA A 732 -11.01 12.48 -50.76
C ALA A 732 -10.49 13.28 -49.56
N CYS A 733 -10.27 12.64 -48.39
CA CYS A 733 -9.68 13.28 -47.22
C CYS A 733 -8.26 13.77 -47.47
N PHE A 734 -7.40 12.95 -48.08
CA PHE A 734 -6.00 13.33 -48.37
C PHE A 734 -5.90 14.46 -49.41
N HIS A 735 -6.73 14.46 -50.45
CA HIS A 735 -6.76 15.56 -51.40
C HIS A 735 -7.27 16.86 -50.77
N ARG A 736 -8.32 16.78 -49.94
CA ARG A 736 -8.83 17.95 -49.22
C ARG A 736 -7.78 18.54 -48.29
N ASP A 737 -7.02 17.67 -47.54
CA ASP A 737 -5.91 18.09 -46.70
C ASP A 737 -4.81 18.79 -47.52
N LEU A 738 -4.40 18.20 -48.63
CA LEU A 738 -3.40 18.76 -49.55
C LEU A 738 -3.81 20.14 -50.07
N ASP A 739 -5.06 20.28 -50.55
CA ASP A 739 -5.58 21.55 -51.06
C ASP A 739 -5.61 22.65 -50.00
N LEU A 740 -5.98 22.31 -48.78
CA LEU A 740 -5.96 23.22 -47.63
C LEU A 740 -4.54 23.66 -47.27
N CYS A 741 -3.58 22.74 -47.28
CA CYS A 741 -2.18 23.04 -47.00
C CYS A 741 -1.59 23.97 -48.06
N ARG A 742 -1.90 23.73 -49.34
CA ARG A 742 -1.49 24.59 -50.47
C ARG A 742 -2.10 25.98 -50.36
N ALA A 743 -3.40 26.06 -50.09
CA ALA A 743 -4.10 27.34 -49.94
C ALA A 743 -3.56 28.18 -48.79
N ALA A 744 -3.10 27.52 -47.71
CA ALA A 744 -2.49 28.17 -46.58
C ALA A 744 -0.99 28.46 -46.73
N GLY A 745 -0.34 28.02 -47.81
CA GLY A 745 1.11 28.09 -47.99
C GLY A 745 1.92 27.26 -46.96
N ASN A 746 1.27 26.28 -46.32
CA ASN A 746 1.88 25.42 -45.35
C ASN A 746 2.69 24.29 -46.01
N ARG A 747 3.95 24.57 -46.35
CA ARG A 747 4.84 23.60 -47.01
C ARG A 747 5.06 22.31 -46.23
N HIS A 748 5.13 22.43 -44.90
CA HIS A 748 5.28 21.24 -44.05
C HIS A 748 4.01 20.38 -44.10
N GLY A 749 2.84 20.96 -43.93
CA GLY A 749 1.56 20.26 -44.08
C GLY A 749 1.36 19.64 -45.45
N GLU A 750 1.77 20.35 -46.50
CA GLU A 750 1.75 19.82 -47.88
C GLU A 750 2.60 18.56 -48.01
N ALA A 751 3.81 18.57 -47.47
CA ALA A 751 4.68 17.38 -47.44
C ALA A 751 4.06 16.20 -46.67
N VAL A 752 3.40 16.44 -45.54
CA VAL A 752 2.67 15.40 -44.80
C VAL A 752 1.53 14.82 -45.64
N ALA A 753 0.73 15.67 -46.29
CA ALA A 753 -0.38 15.21 -47.11
C ALA A 753 0.09 14.39 -48.33
N LEU A 754 1.19 14.81 -48.96
CA LEU A 754 1.83 14.06 -50.07
C LEU A 754 2.38 12.71 -49.55
N GLY A 755 2.96 12.66 -48.33
CA GLY A 755 3.40 11.42 -47.71
C GLY A 755 2.25 10.44 -47.47
N ASN A 756 1.10 10.93 -47.00
CA ASN A 756 -0.11 10.11 -46.83
C ASN A 756 -0.65 9.57 -48.16
N LEU A 757 -0.65 10.39 -49.22
CA LEU A 757 -0.99 9.93 -50.58
C LEU A 757 0.00 8.89 -51.07
N GLY A 758 1.30 9.07 -50.84
CA GLY A 758 2.33 8.08 -51.16
C GLY A 758 2.08 6.73 -50.49
N ALA A 759 1.82 6.76 -49.18
CA ALA A 759 1.47 5.55 -48.42
C ALA A 759 0.15 4.91 -48.89
N PHE A 760 -0.83 5.71 -49.26
CA PHE A 760 -2.08 5.23 -49.84
C PHE A 760 -1.86 4.50 -51.18
N HIS A 761 -1.05 5.07 -52.06
CA HIS A 761 -0.72 4.44 -53.35
C HIS A 761 0.02 3.11 -53.19
N ILE A 762 0.86 2.98 -52.17
CA ILE A 762 1.50 1.70 -51.85
C ILE A 762 0.47 0.65 -51.46
N ASP A 763 -0.50 1.01 -50.60
CA ASP A 763 -1.53 0.07 -50.09
C ASP A 763 -2.48 -0.40 -51.22
N ILE A 764 -2.62 0.34 -52.32
CA ILE A 764 -3.37 -0.08 -53.52
C ILE A 764 -2.46 -0.58 -54.66
N ALA A 765 -1.19 -0.89 -54.33
CA ALA A 765 -0.18 -1.45 -55.23
C ALA A 765 0.23 -0.54 -56.43
N ARG A 766 0.02 0.77 -56.35
CA ARG A 766 0.55 1.74 -57.30
C ARG A 766 1.91 2.23 -56.88
N TYR A 767 2.91 1.37 -56.97
CA TYR A 767 4.22 1.55 -56.34
C TYR A 767 5.04 2.70 -56.91
N GLU A 768 5.02 2.93 -58.22
CA GLU A 768 5.78 4.01 -58.85
C GLU A 768 5.29 5.39 -58.45
N GLU A 769 3.97 5.58 -58.40
CA GLU A 769 3.34 6.82 -57.92
C GLU A 769 3.64 7.02 -56.43
N GLY A 770 3.57 5.93 -55.61
CA GLY A 770 3.91 5.96 -54.18
C GLY A 770 5.34 6.44 -53.93
N VAL A 771 6.33 5.89 -54.64
CA VAL A 771 7.74 6.30 -54.54
C VAL A 771 7.92 7.77 -54.92
N ALA A 772 7.29 8.23 -56.01
CA ALA A 772 7.40 9.62 -56.48
C ALA A 772 6.93 10.63 -55.42
N TYR A 773 5.81 10.35 -54.73
CA TYR A 773 5.33 11.15 -53.61
C TYR A 773 6.29 11.10 -52.42
N LEU A 774 6.77 9.91 -51.99
CA LEU A 774 7.59 9.74 -50.81
C LEU A 774 8.99 10.34 -50.92
N VAL A 775 9.62 10.31 -52.14
CA VAL A 775 10.93 10.95 -52.34
C VAL A 775 10.84 12.46 -52.18
N GLY A 776 9.80 13.10 -52.72
CA GLY A 776 9.54 14.52 -52.53
C GLY A 776 9.26 14.86 -51.04
N THR A 777 8.44 14.04 -50.38
CA THR A 777 8.15 14.15 -48.95
C THR A 777 9.41 14.07 -48.09
N LEU A 778 10.31 13.11 -48.37
CA LEU A 778 11.55 12.93 -47.62
C LEU A 778 12.46 14.17 -47.68
N ALA A 779 12.58 14.77 -48.85
CA ALA A 779 13.35 16.00 -49.02
C ALA A 779 12.76 17.16 -48.21
N ALA A 780 11.43 17.34 -48.26
CA ALA A 780 10.73 18.39 -47.53
C ALA A 780 10.81 18.17 -45.97
N MET A 781 10.71 16.93 -45.47
CA MET A 781 10.86 16.62 -44.04
C MET A 781 12.26 16.95 -43.52
N ARG A 782 13.29 16.66 -44.33
CA ARG A 782 14.68 17.02 -43.99
C ARG A 782 14.90 18.53 -43.94
N GLU A 783 14.37 19.24 -44.90
CA GLU A 783 14.45 20.71 -44.95
C GLU A 783 13.76 21.35 -43.76
N ALA A 784 12.60 20.82 -43.35
CA ALA A 784 11.86 21.28 -42.20
C ALA A 784 12.48 20.86 -40.86
N GLY A 785 13.45 19.92 -40.88
CA GLY A 785 13.99 19.31 -39.64
C GLY A 785 12.98 18.43 -38.88
N ASP A 786 11.94 17.96 -39.58
CA ASP A 786 10.95 17.04 -39.00
C ASP A 786 11.48 15.60 -39.05
N ARG A 787 12.16 15.23 -37.99
CA ARG A 787 12.79 13.92 -37.86
C ARG A 787 11.78 12.78 -37.66
N VAL A 788 10.60 13.07 -37.10
CA VAL A 788 9.51 12.10 -36.98
C VAL A 788 8.90 11.82 -38.36
N GLY A 789 8.61 12.88 -39.14
CA GLY A 789 8.14 12.75 -40.51
C GLY A 789 9.16 12.06 -41.43
N GLU A 790 10.47 12.35 -41.27
CA GLU A 790 11.55 11.65 -41.96
C GLU A 790 11.52 10.13 -41.66
N THR A 791 11.37 9.74 -40.38
CA THR A 791 11.29 8.33 -39.97
C THR A 791 10.12 7.60 -40.64
N VAL A 792 8.93 8.20 -40.63
CA VAL A 792 7.73 7.61 -41.24
C VAL A 792 7.93 7.44 -42.74
N THR A 793 8.50 8.45 -43.40
CA THR A 793 8.73 8.43 -44.83
C THR A 793 9.76 7.39 -45.26
N LEU A 794 10.86 7.25 -44.49
CA LEU A 794 11.87 6.20 -44.70
C LEU A 794 11.28 4.80 -44.52
N GLY A 795 10.42 4.62 -43.50
CA GLY A 795 9.71 3.36 -43.27
C GLY A 795 8.79 2.98 -44.46
N ASN A 796 8.04 3.94 -44.96
CA ASN A 796 7.19 3.74 -46.14
C ASN A 796 8.00 3.46 -47.42
N LEU A 797 9.15 4.13 -47.65
CA LEU A 797 10.08 3.81 -48.74
C LEU A 797 10.64 2.39 -48.61
N GLY A 798 11.03 1.99 -47.38
CA GLY A 798 11.45 0.61 -47.11
C GLY A 798 10.38 -0.41 -47.48
N GLN A 799 9.12 -0.14 -47.10
CA GLN A 799 7.99 -1.02 -47.41
C GLN A 799 7.77 -1.16 -48.92
N VAL A 800 7.79 -0.07 -49.70
CA VAL A 800 7.59 -0.16 -51.15
C VAL A 800 8.75 -0.90 -51.85
N TYR A 801 9.99 -0.72 -51.36
CA TYR A 801 11.12 -1.48 -51.87
C TYR A 801 10.99 -2.98 -51.57
N LEU A 802 10.43 -3.35 -50.44
CA LEU A 802 10.06 -4.75 -50.14
C LEU A 802 9.03 -5.30 -51.13
N GLU A 803 7.93 -4.57 -51.34
CA GLU A 803 6.85 -5.02 -52.26
C GLU A 803 7.33 -5.10 -53.74
N THR A 804 8.33 -4.31 -54.13
CA THR A 804 8.94 -4.35 -55.46
C THR A 804 10.15 -5.28 -55.59
N GLY A 805 10.48 -6.09 -54.57
CA GLY A 805 11.58 -7.06 -54.56
C GLY A 805 12.98 -6.49 -54.38
N ARG A 806 13.10 -5.22 -54.00
CA ARG A 806 14.36 -4.48 -53.79
C ARG A 806 14.79 -4.51 -52.32
N ALA A 807 14.98 -5.74 -51.77
CA ALA A 807 15.17 -5.96 -50.34
C ALA A 807 16.44 -5.32 -49.74
N GLU A 808 17.55 -5.24 -50.49
CA GLU A 808 18.78 -4.56 -50.02
C GLU A 808 18.58 -3.05 -49.85
N GLU A 809 17.87 -2.43 -50.79
CA GLU A 809 17.52 -1.00 -50.70
C GLU A 809 16.54 -0.72 -49.59
N ALA A 810 15.63 -1.64 -49.32
CA ALA A 810 14.74 -1.60 -48.17
C ALA A 810 15.55 -1.60 -46.87
N LEU A 811 16.57 -2.48 -46.72
CA LEU A 811 17.42 -2.52 -45.53
C LEU A 811 18.13 -1.19 -45.26
N ASP A 812 18.63 -0.49 -46.28
CA ASP A 812 19.26 0.83 -46.11
C ASP A 812 18.28 1.86 -45.53
N GLN A 813 17.08 1.97 -46.11
CA GLN A 813 16.08 2.95 -45.65
C GLN A 813 15.55 2.60 -44.27
N LEU A 814 15.26 1.32 -44.00
CA LEU A 814 14.76 0.85 -42.73
C LEU A 814 15.81 0.95 -41.61
N GLY A 815 17.09 0.68 -41.92
CA GLY A 815 18.20 0.87 -40.97
C GLY A 815 18.31 2.32 -40.51
N ARG A 816 18.19 3.28 -41.46
CA ARG A 816 18.17 4.73 -41.14
C ARG A 816 16.94 5.11 -40.31
N ALA A 817 15.78 4.57 -40.67
CA ALA A 817 14.55 4.78 -39.91
C ALA A 817 14.66 4.27 -38.50
N LEU A 818 15.24 3.06 -38.29
CA LEU A 818 15.45 2.48 -36.96
C LEU A 818 16.36 3.35 -36.09
N ALA A 819 17.50 3.81 -36.64
CA ALA A 819 18.40 4.68 -35.89
C ALA A 819 17.72 5.99 -35.46
N LEU A 820 16.91 6.59 -36.34
CA LEU A 820 16.13 7.77 -35.99
C LEU A 820 15.05 7.51 -34.94
N CYS A 821 14.32 6.37 -35.00
CA CYS A 821 13.35 5.98 -33.99
C CYS A 821 13.98 5.87 -32.60
N GLN A 822 15.15 5.22 -32.52
CA GLN A 822 15.89 5.04 -31.29
C GLN A 822 16.36 6.38 -30.71
N GLU A 823 16.91 7.25 -31.54
CA GLU A 823 17.34 8.60 -31.15
C GLU A 823 16.16 9.43 -30.62
N LEU A 824 15.01 9.34 -31.27
CA LEU A 824 13.81 10.10 -30.90
C LEU A 824 13.04 9.46 -29.72
N GLY A 825 13.32 8.21 -29.38
CA GLY A 825 12.54 7.41 -28.45
C GLY A 825 11.14 7.08 -28.97
N ASP A 826 10.95 7.03 -30.31
CA ASP A 826 9.69 6.67 -30.97
C ASP A 826 9.53 5.14 -30.96
N ARG A 827 8.98 4.61 -29.86
CA ARG A 827 8.79 3.17 -29.67
C ARG A 827 7.82 2.54 -30.68
N HIS A 828 6.80 3.30 -31.14
CA HIS A 828 5.86 2.81 -32.14
C HIS A 828 6.51 2.71 -33.51
N GLY A 829 7.27 3.73 -33.91
CA GLY A 829 8.06 3.73 -35.14
C GLY A 829 9.15 2.65 -35.13
N GLU A 830 9.81 2.45 -33.97
CA GLU A 830 10.80 1.39 -33.80
C GLU A 830 10.20 -0.01 -34.01
N ALA A 831 9.06 -0.31 -33.37
CA ALA A 831 8.38 -1.60 -33.52
C ALA A 831 7.96 -1.88 -34.98
N ARG A 832 7.39 -0.88 -35.65
CA ARG A 832 7.02 -0.97 -37.07
C ARG A 832 8.24 -1.23 -37.95
N THR A 833 9.32 -0.47 -37.75
CA THR A 833 10.53 -0.59 -38.54
C THR A 833 11.23 -1.95 -38.33
N LEU A 834 11.27 -2.46 -37.08
CA LEU A 834 11.77 -3.80 -36.79
C LEU A 834 10.97 -4.90 -37.48
N THR A 835 9.63 -4.76 -37.56
CA THR A 835 8.79 -5.69 -38.31
C THR A 835 9.20 -5.74 -39.78
N SER A 836 9.35 -4.56 -40.43
CA SER A 836 9.76 -4.47 -41.85
C SER A 836 11.20 -4.93 -42.09
N LEU A 837 12.13 -4.70 -41.13
CA LEU A 837 13.49 -5.25 -41.18
C LEU A 837 13.47 -6.79 -41.09
N GLY A 838 12.62 -7.36 -40.24
CA GLY A 838 12.42 -8.81 -40.20
C GLY A 838 11.99 -9.38 -41.54
N GLU A 839 11.00 -8.74 -42.22
CA GLU A 839 10.56 -9.11 -43.58
C GLU A 839 11.70 -8.96 -44.60
N ALA A 840 12.48 -7.87 -44.53
CA ALA A 840 13.58 -7.63 -45.46
C ALA A 840 14.66 -8.72 -45.36
N HIS A 841 15.09 -9.03 -44.15
CA HIS A 841 16.05 -10.11 -43.89
C HIS A 841 15.49 -11.47 -44.32
N GLY A 842 14.19 -11.74 -44.05
CA GLY A 842 13.53 -12.98 -44.47
C GLY A 842 13.55 -13.17 -45.99
N ARG A 843 13.24 -12.12 -46.77
CA ARG A 843 13.30 -12.17 -48.23
C ARG A 843 14.71 -12.39 -48.79
N LEU A 844 15.75 -11.98 -48.05
CA LEU A 844 17.17 -12.21 -48.41
C LEU A 844 17.71 -13.57 -47.90
N GLY A 845 16.86 -14.40 -47.28
CA GLY A 845 17.26 -15.71 -46.73
C GLY A 845 18.08 -15.62 -45.45
N ARG A 846 18.16 -14.47 -44.80
CA ARG A 846 18.87 -14.21 -43.54
C ARG A 846 17.97 -14.51 -42.36
N SER A 847 17.65 -15.79 -42.15
CA SER A 847 16.61 -16.26 -41.24
C SER A 847 16.81 -15.88 -39.78
N ASP A 848 18.03 -15.97 -39.26
CA ASP A 848 18.34 -15.66 -37.86
C ASP A 848 18.13 -14.18 -37.55
N GLU A 849 18.61 -13.29 -38.39
CA GLU A 849 18.39 -11.87 -38.27
C GLU A 849 16.91 -11.50 -38.38
N ALA A 850 16.21 -12.12 -39.32
CA ALA A 850 14.76 -11.90 -39.50
C ALA A 850 13.97 -12.27 -38.23
N LEU A 851 14.19 -13.45 -37.66
CA LEU A 851 13.53 -13.91 -36.44
C LEU A 851 13.88 -13.00 -35.24
N LYS A 852 15.14 -12.58 -35.11
CA LYS A 852 15.57 -11.66 -34.07
C LYS A 852 14.81 -10.33 -34.13
N HIS A 853 14.65 -9.76 -35.32
CA HIS A 853 13.93 -8.51 -35.50
C HIS A 853 12.44 -8.67 -35.21
N HIS A 854 11.78 -9.76 -35.66
CA HIS A 854 10.37 -10.02 -35.37
C HIS A 854 10.11 -10.22 -33.88
N HIS A 855 10.97 -10.99 -33.15
CA HIS A 855 10.80 -11.19 -31.72
C HIS A 855 10.94 -9.87 -30.95
N LYS A 856 11.94 -9.06 -31.28
CA LYS A 856 12.11 -7.75 -30.66
C LYS A 856 10.94 -6.80 -30.98
N ALA A 857 10.40 -6.86 -32.20
CA ALA A 857 9.21 -6.10 -32.56
C ALA A 857 7.99 -6.52 -31.72
N LEU A 858 7.75 -7.84 -31.56
CA LEU A 858 6.62 -8.37 -30.80
C LEU A 858 6.72 -8.04 -29.30
N GLU A 859 7.92 -8.10 -28.71
CA GLU A 859 8.19 -7.67 -27.35
C GLU A 859 7.78 -6.20 -27.16
N LEU A 860 8.29 -5.33 -28.00
CA LEU A 860 8.00 -3.90 -27.95
C LEU A 860 6.50 -3.59 -28.20
N ILE A 861 5.86 -4.32 -29.12
CA ILE A 861 4.42 -4.21 -29.41
C ILE A 861 3.59 -4.62 -28.18
N GLY A 862 4.03 -5.63 -27.43
CA GLY A 862 3.39 -6.03 -26.17
C GLY A 862 3.35 -4.89 -25.15
N GLU A 863 4.44 -4.13 -25.03
CA GLU A 863 4.52 -2.99 -24.11
C GLU A 863 3.66 -1.79 -24.57
N ILE A 864 3.61 -1.49 -25.89
CA ILE A 864 2.87 -0.33 -26.43
C ILE A 864 1.38 -0.62 -26.70
N GLY A 865 0.95 -1.89 -26.69
CA GLY A 865 -0.46 -2.28 -26.82
C GLY A 865 -1.08 -2.01 -28.20
N SER A 866 -0.30 -2.02 -29.30
CA SER A 866 -0.81 -1.72 -30.67
C SER A 866 -1.28 -3.00 -31.38
N HIS A 867 -2.58 -3.17 -31.53
CA HIS A 867 -3.18 -4.32 -32.22
C HIS A 867 -2.84 -4.39 -33.72
N SER A 868 -2.81 -3.24 -34.42
CA SER A 868 -2.48 -3.21 -35.86
C SER A 868 -1.02 -3.61 -36.11
N LEU A 869 -0.06 -3.11 -35.30
CA LEU A 869 1.33 -3.55 -35.40
C LEU A 869 1.49 -5.04 -35.07
N ARG A 870 0.73 -5.53 -34.09
CA ARG A 870 0.72 -6.95 -33.71
C ARG A 870 0.32 -7.84 -34.90
N THR A 871 -0.73 -7.45 -35.60
CA THR A 871 -1.21 -8.16 -36.80
C THR A 871 -0.13 -8.19 -37.88
N ALA A 872 0.48 -7.06 -38.19
CA ALA A 872 1.53 -6.98 -39.18
C ALA A 872 2.77 -7.81 -38.81
N ALA A 873 3.18 -7.75 -37.53
CA ALA A 873 4.35 -8.49 -37.02
C ALA A 873 4.13 -10.01 -37.09
N PHE A 874 2.93 -10.50 -36.73
CA PHE A 874 2.61 -11.93 -36.85
C PHE A 874 2.53 -12.39 -38.30
N ASN A 875 1.99 -11.59 -39.24
CA ASN A 875 2.00 -11.90 -40.67
C ASN A 875 3.43 -11.97 -41.23
N GLY A 876 4.29 -11.01 -40.86
CA GLY A 876 5.70 -11.00 -41.26
C GLY A 876 6.47 -12.19 -40.68
N LEU A 877 6.28 -12.49 -39.36
CA LEU A 877 6.88 -13.63 -38.70
C LEU A 877 6.44 -14.95 -39.35
N GLY A 878 5.13 -15.10 -39.60
CA GLY A 878 4.60 -16.30 -40.27
C GLY A 878 5.22 -16.50 -41.67
N THR A 879 5.31 -15.45 -42.47
CA THR A 879 5.99 -15.49 -43.79
C THR A 879 7.45 -15.89 -43.64
N THR A 880 8.18 -15.32 -42.70
CA THR A 880 9.58 -15.67 -42.39
C THR A 880 9.75 -17.13 -41.97
N LEU A 881 8.93 -17.60 -41.01
CA LEU A 881 8.96 -18.98 -40.52
C LEU A 881 8.70 -20.00 -41.63
N ARG A 882 7.78 -19.68 -42.56
CA ARG A 882 7.49 -20.54 -43.70
C ARG A 882 8.73 -20.65 -44.62
N HIS A 883 9.42 -19.55 -44.91
CA HIS A 883 10.67 -19.56 -45.69
C HIS A 883 11.82 -20.28 -44.99
N CYS A 884 11.80 -20.34 -43.63
CA CYS A 884 12.73 -21.13 -42.82
C CYS A 884 12.38 -22.62 -42.77
N GLY A 885 11.36 -23.10 -43.46
CA GLY A 885 10.94 -24.51 -43.42
C GLY A 885 10.23 -24.91 -42.11
N ARG A 886 9.60 -23.95 -41.42
CA ARG A 886 8.81 -24.15 -40.17
C ARG A 886 7.32 -23.87 -40.39
N PRO A 887 6.64 -24.61 -41.30
CA PRO A 887 5.28 -24.27 -41.74
C PRO A 887 4.20 -24.40 -40.64
N ALA A 888 4.41 -25.26 -39.63
CA ALA A 888 3.47 -25.38 -38.52
C ALA A 888 3.45 -24.08 -37.66
N GLU A 889 4.60 -23.58 -37.28
CA GLU A 889 4.73 -22.33 -36.52
C GLU A 889 4.32 -21.08 -37.32
N ALA A 890 4.56 -21.14 -38.65
CA ALA A 890 4.09 -20.13 -39.57
C ALA A 890 2.55 -20.07 -39.61
N LEU A 891 1.90 -21.24 -39.63
CA LEU A 891 0.45 -21.35 -39.62
C LEU A 891 -0.15 -20.77 -38.33
N ASP A 892 0.45 -21.03 -37.18
CA ASP A 892 0.00 -20.49 -35.90
C ASP A 892 0.17 -18.97 -35.87
N SER A 893 1.28 -18.44 -36.37
CA SER A 893 1.52 -16.98 -36.47
C SER A 893 0.47 -16.32 -37.37
N HIS A 894 0.16 -16.89 -38.52
CA HIS A 894 -0.86 -16.32 -39.41
C HIS A 894 -2.28 -16.42 -38.83
N ARG A 895 -2.59 -17.45 -38.04
CA ARG A 895 -3.87 -17.58 -37.32
C ARG A 895 -4.03 -16.49 -36.26
N GLU A 896 -2.98 -16.21 -35.48
CA GLU A 896 -2.95 -15.11 -34.52
C GLU A 896 -3.18 -13.76 -35.26
N ALA A 897 -2.50 -13.56 -36.39
CA ALA A 897 -2.71 -12.37 -37.20
C ALA A 897 -4.16 -12.25 -37.69
N LEU A 898 -4.76 -13.36 -38.14
CA LEU A 898 -6.14 -13.39 -38.63
C LEU A 898 -7.14 -13.03 -37.53
N GLU A 899 -6.98 -13.61 -36.33
CA GLU A 899 -7.86 -13.32 -35.19
C GLU A 899 -7.83 -11.83 -34.83
N VAL A 900 -6.63 -11.26 -34.71
CA VAL A 900 -6.48 -9.85 -34.39
C VAL A 900 -7.02 -8.96 -35.52
N ALA A 901 -6.71 -9.25 -36.78
CA ALA A 901 -7.17 -8.48 -37.93
C ALA A 901 -8.71 -8.40 -38.02
N ARG A 902 -9.39 -9.52 -37.80
CA ARG A 902 -10.86 -9.57 -37.76
C ARG A 902 -11.44 -8.77 -36.60
N ARG A 903 -10.84 -8.85 -35.42
CA ARG A 903 -11.28 -8.11 -34.24
C ARG A 903 -11.19 -6.60 -34.43
N ILE A 904 -10.13 -6.11 -35.09
CA ILE A 904 -9.92 -4.66 -35.32
C ILE A 904 -10.50 -4.16 -36.66
N GLY A 905 -11.04 -5.05 -37.51
CA GLY A 905 -11.63 -4.70 -38.80
C GLY A 905 -10.59 -4.18 -39.79
N GLU A 906 -9.40 -4.80 -39.91
CA GLU A 906 -8.34 -4.44 -40.83
C GLU A 906 -8.28 -5.42 -42.03
N PRO A 907 -9.05 -5.20 -43.13
CA PRO A 907 -9.24 -6.19 -44.18
C PRO A 907 -7.95 -6.51 -44.95
N LEU A 908 -7.04 -5.56 -45.15
CA LEU A 908 -5.76 -5.85 -45.80
C LEU A 908 -4.91 -6.88 -45.05
N GLN A 909 -4.85 -6.76 -43.73
CA GLN A 909 -4.11 -7.71 -42.89
C GLN A 909 -4.83 -9.03 -42.75
N GLU A 910 -6.17 -9.05 -42.75
CA GLU A 910 -6.97 -10.27 -42.82
C GLU A 910 -6.68 -11.04 -44.09
N ALA A 911 -6.68 -10.39 -45.23
CA ALA A 911 -6.37 -11.01 -46.52
C ALA A 911 -4.94 -11.57 -46.59
N LYS A 912 -3.94 -10.82 -46.03
CA LYS A 912 -2.54 -11.30 -45.92
C LYS A 912 -2.43 -12.52 -45.04
N ALA A 913 -3.16 -12.57 -43.92
CA ALA A 913 -3.16 -13.70 -43.01
C ALA A 913 -3.80 -14.94 -43.65
N LEU A 914 -4.93 -14.78 -44.33
CA LEU A 914 -5.61 -15.88 -45.04
C LEU A 914 -4.73 -16.44 -46.16
N ASP A 915 -4.02 -15.61 -46.92
CA ASP A 915 -3.08 -16.01 -47.93
C ASP A 915 -1.89 -16.80 -47.34
N GLY A 916 -1.33 -16.32 -46.20
CA GLY A 916 -0.28 -17.03 -45.48
C GLY A 916 -0.72 -18.39 -44.95
N ILE A 917 -1.92 -18.47 -44.37
CA ILE A 917 -2.56 -19.74 -43.93
C ILE A 917 -2.69 -20.69 -45.14
N ALA A 918 -3.21 -20.21 -46.25
CA ALA A 918 -3.42 -21.01 -47.46
C ALA A 918 -2.09 -21.57 -47.99
N ALA A 919 -1.04 -20.73 -48.02
CA ALA A 919 0.28 -21.18 -48.48
C ALA A 919 0.87 -22.25 -47.55
N CYS A 920 0.76 -22.12 -46.23
CA CYS A 920 1.18 -23.15 -45.27
C CYS A 920 0.39 -24.46 -45.39
N LEU A 921 -0.92 -24.40 -45.63
CA LEU A 921 -1.78 -25.56 -45.81
C LEU A 921 -1.46 -26.28 -47.14
N ALA A 922 -1.19 -25.53 -48.21
CA ALA A 922 -0.81 -26.08 -49.51
C ALA A 922 0.53 -26.85 -49.41
N GLU A 923 1.53 -26.30 -48.68
CA GLU A 923 2.82 -26.96 -48.45
C GLU A 923 2.63 -28.21 -47.55
N ALA A 924 1.67 -28.21 -46.63
CA ALA A 924 1.29 -29.39 -45.82
C ALA A 924 0.47 -30.45 -46.56
N GLY A 925 0.05 -30.17 -47.81
CA GLY A 925 -0.74 -31.06 -48.65
C GLY A 925 -2.26 -30.98 -48.42
N ASP A 926 -2.75 -30.11 -47.58
CA ASP A 926 -4.20 -29.83 -47.39
C ASP A 926 -4.69 -28.82 -48.42
N HIS A 927 -4.76 -29.24 -49.65
CA HIS A 927 -5.18 -28.42 -50.76
C HIS A 927 -6.62 -27.93 -50.67
N ALA A 928 -7.52 -28.65 -50.00
CA ALA A 928 -8.91 -28.23 -49.84
C ALA A 928 -9.07 -27.04 -48.89
N ALA A 929 -8.37 -27.10 -47.75
CA ALA A 929 -8.34 -25.96 -46.82
C ALA A 929 -7.58 -24.77 -47.37
N ALA A 930 -6.51 -25.00 -48.15
CA ALA A 930 -5.76 -23.95 -48.85
C ALA A 930 -6.63 -23.22 -49.86
N GLU A 931 -7.38 -23.94 -50.73
CA GLU A 931 -8.33 -23.42 -51.68
C GLU A 931 -9.37 -22.51 -51.01
N THR A 932 -9.96 -22.98 -49.91
CA THR A 932 -10.93 -22.20 -49.12
C THR A 932 -10.35 -20.88 -48.63
N SER A 933 -9.14 -20.93 -48.06
CA SER A 933 -8.47 -19.75 -47.55
C SER A 933 -8.05 -18.76 -48.62
N TRP A 934 -7.55 -19.25 -49.76
CA TRP A 934 -7.24 -18.38 -50.91
C TRP A 934 -8.48 -17.72 -51.52
N HIS A 935 -9.62 -18.43 -51.65
CA HIS A 935 -10.88 -17.80 -52.10
C HIS A 935 -11.34 -16.68 -51.16
N ALA A 936 -11.21 -16.91 -49.83
CA ALA A 936 -11.50 -15.84 -48.83
C ALA A 936 -10.56 -14.62 -49.00
N ALA A 937 -9.25 -14.86 -49.13
CA ALA A 937 -8.27 -13.81 -49.37
C ALA A 937 -8.52 -13.06 -50.70
N LEU A 938 -8.83 -13.81 -51.77
CA LEU A 938 -9.13 -13.27 -53.08
C LEU A 938 -10.34 -12.33 -53.08
N THR A 939 -11.39 -12.69 -52.35
CA THR A 939 -12.59 -11.86 -52.19
C THR A 939 -12.21 -10.51 -51.56
N ILE A 940 -11.37 -10.51 -50.52
CA ILE A 940 -10.96 -9.29 -49.85
C ILE A 940 -10.00 -8.47 -50.73
N PHE A 941 -8.97 -9.07 -51.35
CA PHE A 941 -8.03 -8.33 -52.19
C PHE A 941 -8.71 -7.73 -53.44
N THR A 942 -9.72 -8.42 -53.97
CA THR A 942 -10.54 -7.87 -55.10
C THR A 942 -11.32 -6.64 -54.64
N ALA A 943 -11.95 -6.70 -53.46
CA ALA A 943 -12.67 -5.57 -52.86
C ALA A 943 -11.74 -4.39 -52.53
N LEU A 944 -10.47 -4.66 -52.21
CA LEU A 944 -9.43 -3.66 -51.96
C LEU A 944 -8.69 -3.19 -53.25
N HIS A 945 -9.12 -3.61 -54.43
CA HIS A 945 -8.47 -3.30 -55.72
C HIS A 945 -6.96 -3.59 -55.76
N HIS A 946 -6.48 -4.60 -54.99
CA HIS A 946 -5.06 -4.94 -54.93
C HIS A 946 -4.67 -5.96 -55.99
N GLN A 947 -4.62 -5.51 -57.27
CA GLN A 947 -4.48 -6.38 -58.42
C GLN A 947 -3.29 -7.35 -58.38
N PRO A 948 -2.06 -6.99 -57.95
CA PRO A 948 -0.96 -7.96 -57.93
C PRO A 948 -1.20 -9.17 -57.03
N GLN A 949 -1.92 -8.98 -55.92
CA GLN A 949 -2.24 -10.11 -55.02
C GLN A 949 -3.39 -10.94 -55.59
N VAL A 950 -4.36 -10.31 -56.26
CA VAL A 950 -5.42 -11.01 -56.98
C VAL A 950 -4.81 -11.95 -58.01
N ASP A 951 -3.96 -11.43 -58.91
CA ASP A 951 -3.30 -12.19 -59.98
C ASP A 951 -2.45 -13.35 -59.40
N ARG A 952 -1.75 -13.10 -58.31
CA ARG A 952 -0.93 -14.11 -57.62
C ARG A 952 -1.78 -15.25 -57.06
N ILE A 953 -2.86 -14.91 -56.33
CA ILE A 953 -3.75 -15.92 -55.76
C ILE A 953 -4.47 -16.71 -56.82
N GLU A 954 -4.94 -16.09 -57.88
CA GLU A 954 -5.53 -16.79 -59.04
C GLU A 954 -4.55 -17.79 -59.64
N ALA A 955 -3.26 -17.41 -59.77
CA ALA A 955 -2.23 -18.34 -60.25
C ALA A 955 -2.03 -19.52 -59.29
N HIS A 956 -2.05 -19.28 -57.95
CA HIS A 956 -1.98 -20.36 -56.96
C HIS A 956 -3.19 -21.31 -57.04
N LEU A 957 -4.41 -20.78 -57.16
CA LEU A 957 -5.64 -21.56 -57.30
C LEU A 957 -5.62 -22.41 -58.60
N ALA A 958 -5.13 -21.84 -59.73
CA ALA A 958 -4.99 -22.56 -60.96
C ALA A 958 -3.92 -23.66 -60.94
N GLY A 959 -2.91 -23.53 -60.07
CA GLY A 959 -1.83 -24.53 -59.87
C GLY A 959 -2.19 -25.67 -58.88
N LEU A 960 -3.32 -25.62 -58.21
CA LEU A 960 -3.73 -26.71 -57.30
C LEU A 960 -4.06 -27.99 -58.10
N PRO A 961 -3.67 -29.17 -57.60
CA PRO A 961 -4.04 -30.41 -58.25
C PRO A 961 -5.56 -30.51 -58.32
N SER A 962 -6.07 -30.69 -59.51
CA SER A 962 -7.52 -30.88 -59.71
C SER A 962 -8.02 -32.07 -58.92
N ARG A 963 -9.09 -31.85 -58.15
CA ARG A 963 -9.76 -32.96 -57.47
C ARG A 963 -10.13 -34.02 -58.51
N ALA A 964 -9.42 -35.14 -58.54
CA ALA A 964 -9.95 -36.31 -59.20
C ALA A 964 -11.32 -36.63 -58.59
N ARG A 965 -12.39 -36.47 -59.41
CA ARG A 965 -13.79 -36.78 -59.06
C ARG A 965 -13.95 -38.23 -58.61
#